data_ed00218f77bcfa3b61ab8b6005886618
#
_entry.id   ed00218f77bcfa3b61ab8b6005886618
#
_cell.length_a   1.000
_cell.length_b   1.000
_cell.length_c   1.000
_cell.angle_alpha   90.00
_cell.angle_beta   90.00
_cell.angle_gamma   90.00
#
_symmetry.space_group_name_H-M   'P 1'
#
loop_
_entity.id
_entity.type
_entity.pdbx_description
1 polymer ?
#
loop_
_entity_poly.entity_id
_entity_poly.type
_entity_poly.pdbx_seq_one_letter_code
_entity_poly.pdbx_strand_id
1 'polypeptide(L)'
;MNRNLPIGPAALEILPQWVRKEESVASKLPYVSLVDDHTIRTKGNEFFQCIRVSGLNSLTVADEMLDRMKDIFASVIAQTGDKFSYTVHKVSRRIDTSLPPVAGDSFAAQIDRRWQGYMQRENLREHTITITVIKRPDVLSKIPFSLKKSRELLASQVNAQVVQLHEVVEFLRTALSNMEPRVLTASSGELLGFLESINTGIEVPTFHSTLDRTVAEAVSNTRVTFKGDKIYLTGGSLPDRVGMIYSIKEYPRESFVTMFDELDLPVDMVVSNYFTPINNSLMEERLSRELRRREAINDKAQNLVNALVEAQNRLASGEVTFGHHQMAVAIYADSEDELAKISSQIRNIAVTAGVKMVTQGYTARTVYFSQHPCNRAYRIREGAITNEQFADMAALHRAAMGKPGGNVPWGTPITWFPTITRSAYRFNFHEEGDPAKEPTNGHTLILGRMGSGKSVQAAFLAAQAQRVGARVFVFDYRRGMEMAVRALGGKYSELRAGERTGLNPLWVETDTAGQEWLSDWLIHLMESGHGQLQPEQSRAVRAAVRQNAEARNLNLRTWTEFAQLVAATPDGGALADRMNEWTDGHRFGWIFGREREDNFSLDGQFVGFDLTDILDSENNKARMAVLSYIFRRIERKIEDKKPTVIIIDEAWKALDNDYFAARIENWLVTARKQNTVVVMMTQFAHQLNASAHGRTLLQALPSKMMLPNKEASVSDYDGLGLNEKELEILMGVNPGSRVALLRADDGSHVIDTDLSALGKLLTILGGMKAGEALVGADYRTRPDFWKGFDDA
;
A
#
# COMPACT_ATOMS: atom_id res chain seq x y z
N MET A 1 -33.31 16.98 -33.23
CA MET A 1 -33.19 16.93 -34.70
C MET A 1 -32.06 15.97 -35.06
N ASN A 2 -32.44 14.77 -35.44
CA ASN A 2 -31.53 13.70 -35.86
C ASN A 2 -30.73 14.12 -37.10
N ARG A 3 -29.42 14.01 -37.01
CA ARG A 3 -28.57 13.99 -38.21
C ARG A 3 -27.37 13.08 -38.01
N ASN A 4 -27.59 11.84 -37.74
CA ASN A 4 -26.69 10.78 -38.15
C ASN A 4 -27.18 10.18 -39.45
N LEU A 5 -27.10 10.98 -40.49
CA LEU A 5 -27.11 10.40 -41.81
C LEU A 5 -25.85 9.54 -41.95
N PRO A 6 -26.00 8.23 -42.22
CA PRO A 6 -24.87 7.49 -42.66
C PRO A 6 -24.27 8.29 -43.82
N ILE A 7 -22.97 8.59 -43.75
CA ILE A 7 -22.30 9.27 -44.87
C ILE A 7 -22.43 8.32 -46.05
N GLY A 8 -23.43 8.60 -46.90
CA GLY A 8 -23.70 7.82 -48.10
C GLY A 8 -22.51 7.99 -49.09
N PRO A 9 -22.38 7.10 -50.07
CA PRO A 9 -21.32 7.14 -51.04
C PRO A 9 -21.10 8.53 -51.69
N ALA A 10 -22.14 9.28 -51.91
CA ALA A 10 -22.09 10.64 -52.47
C ALA A 10 -21.49 11.69 -51.53
N ALA A 11 -21.69 11.55 -50.21
CA ALA A 11 -21.08 12.45 -49.24
C ALA A 11 -19.55 12.18 -49.03
N LEU A 12 -19.13 10.95 -49.25
CA LEU A 12 -17.69 10.59 -49.27
C LEU A 12 -16.93 11.18 -50.47
N GLU A 13 -17.63 11.45 -51.60
CA GLU A 13 -17.01 12.07 -52.74
C GLU A 13 -16.64 13.55 -52.55
N ILE A 14 -17.28 14.23 -51.61
CA ILE A 14 -17.03 15.64 -51.29
C ILE A 14 -15.83 15.78 -50.33
N LEU A 15 -15.45 14.71 -49.61
CA LEU A 15 -14.35 14.76 -48.64
C LEU A 15 -12.97 14.75 -49.33
N PRO A 16 -11.98 15.49 -48.81
CA PRO A 16 -10.62 15.45 -49.32
C PRO A 16 -10.06 14.01 -49.42
N GLN A 17 -9.21 13.78 -50.43
CA GLN A 17 -8.69 12.44 -50.68
C GLN A 17 -7.95 11.79 -49.47
N TRP A 18 -7.34 12.62 -48.63
CA TRP A 18 -6.66 12.16 -47.41
C TRP A 18 -7.66 11.70 -46.37
N VAL A 19 -8.85 12.33 -46.23
CA VAL A 19 -9.90 11.88 -45.30
C VAL A 19 -10.50 10.56 -45.75
N ARG A 20 -10.67 10.37 -47.06
CA ARG A 20 -11.18 9.12 -47.64
C ARG A 20 -10.27 7.92 -47.41
N LYS A 21 -8.96 8.15 -47.22
CA LYS A 21 -7.96 7.11 -46.93
C LYS A 21 -7.76 6.83 -45.45
N GLU A 22 -8.26 7.69 -44.57
CA GLU A 22 -8.21 7.46 -43.12
C GLU A 22 -9.24 6.42 -42.71
N GLU A 23 -8.73 5.37 -42.07
CA GLU A 23 -9.59 4.39 -41.40
C GLU A 23 -9.71 4.74 -39.93
N SER A 24 -10.95 4.90 -39.47
CA SER A 24 -11.21 5.11 -38.04
C SER A 24 -10.73 3.92 -37.22
N VAL A 25 -10.09 4.18 -36.07
CA VAL A 25 -9.74 3.16 -35.07
C VAL A 25 -10.97 2.35 -34.69
N ALA A 26 -12.13 2.99 -34.51
CA ALA A 26 -13.42 2.35 -34.20
C ALA A 26 -13.81 1.26 -35.21
N SER A 27 -13.48 1.45 -36.50
CA SER A 27 -13.81 0.45 -37.53
C SER A 27 -13.08 -0.88 -37.32
N LYS A 28 -11.94 -0.86 -36.62
CA LYS A 28 -11.08 -2.01 -36.33
C LYS A 28 -11.41 -2.70 -35.00
N LEU A 29 -12.20 -2.05 -34.15
CA LEU A 29 -12.63 -2.61 -32.88
C LEU A 29 -13.92 -3.44 -33.03
N PRO A 30 -14.05 -4.52 -32.25
CA PRO A 30 -15.19 -5.42 -32.37
C PRO A 30 -16.44 -4.96 -31.60
N TYR A 31 -16.37 -3.92 -30.78
CA TYR A 31 -17.38 -3.52 -29.83
C TYR A 31 -18.59 -2.86 -30.46
N VAL A 32 -19.79 -3.28 -30.13
CA VAL A 32 -21.04 -2.74 -30.70
C VAL A 32 -21.84 -1.96 -29.68
N SER A 33 -22.31 -2.63 -28.64
CA SER A 33 -23.25 -2.05 -27.67
C SER A 33 -23.05 -2.61 -26.27
N LEU A 34 -23.48 -1.85 -25.27
CA LEU A 34 -23.71 -2.36 -23.93
C LEU A 34 -25.03 -3.16 -23.93
N VAL A 35 -25.04 -4.31 -23.28
CA VAL A 35 -26.25 -5.12 -23.02
C VAL A 35 -26.82 -4.76 -21.66
N ASP A 36 -25.94 -4.61 -20.70
CA ASP A 36 -26.18 -4.10 -19.34
C ASP A 36 -24.96 -3.27 -18.89
N ASP A 37 -24.89 -2.90 -17.61
CA ASP A 37 -23.81 -2.07 -17.07
C ASP A 37 -22.43 -2.75 -17.07
N HIS A 38 -22.38 -4.07 -17.25
CA HIS A 38 -21.13 -4.86 -17.17
C HIS A 38 -20.79 -5.57 -18.49
N THR A 39 -21.79 -5.76 -19.37
CA THR A 39 -21.69 -6.67 -20.52
C THR A 39 -21.64 -5.93 -21.84
N ILE A 40 -20.57 -6.18 -22.61
CA ILE A 40 -20.43 -5.66 -23.97
C ILE A 40 -20.70 -6.77 -24.99
N ARG A 41 -21.49 -6.41 -26.02
CA ARG A 41 -21.73 -7.23 -27.22
C ARG A 41 -20.81 -6.81 -28.34
N THR A 42 -20.28 -7.78 -29.07
CA THR A 42 -19.37 -7.57 -30.22
C THR A 42 -20.05 -7.81 -31.58
N LYS A 43 -19.39 -7.40 -32.65
CA LYS A 43 -19.77 -7.68 -34.05
C LYS A 43 -19.91 -9.18 -34.33
N GLY A 44 -19.12 -10.03 -33.62
CA GLY A 44 -19.14 -11.48 -33.73
C GLY A 44 -20.22 -12.16 -32.90
N ASN A 45 -21.10 -11.39 -32.24
CA ASN A 45 -22.08 -11.88 -31.24
C ASN A 45 -21.42 -12.61 -30.07
N GLU A 46 -20.20 -12.25 -29.71
CA GLU A 46 -19.59 -12.60 -28.46
C GLU A 46 -20.01 -11.60 -27.40
N PHE A 47 -20.07 -12.04 -26.16
CA PHE A 47 -20.35 -11.21 -24.99
C PHE A 47 -19.18 -11.30 -24.04
N PHE A 48 -18.81 -10.20 -23.41
CA PHE A 48 -17.73 -10.22 -22.43
C PHE A 48 -17.97 -9.29 -21.26
N GLN A 49 -17.39 -9.64 -20.13
CA GLN A 49 -17.29 -8.85 -18.92
C GLN A 49 -15.83 -8.76 -18.47
N CYS A 50 -15.49 -7.69 -17.77
CA CYS A 50 -14.14 -7.41 -17.32
C CYS A 50 -14.07 -7.39 -15.80
N ILE A 51 -13.11 -8.13 -15.23
CA ILE A 51 -12.85 -8.22 -13.79
C ILE A 51 -11.51 -7.56 -13.52
N ARG A 52 -11.47 -6.54 -12.69
CA ARG A 52 -10.24 -5.96 -12.14
C ARG A 52 -9.83 -6.76 -10.92
N VAL A 53 -8.54 -7.11 -10.82
CA VAL A 53 -7.97 -7.78 -9.66
C VAL A 53 -6.83 -6.95 -9.07
N SER A 54 -6.67 -7.00 -7.73
CA SER A 54 -5.58 -6.31 -7.05
C SER A 54 -4.21 -6.92 -7.39
N GLY A 55 -4.17 -8.20 -7.75
CA GLY A 55 -2.95 -8.97 -7.95
C GLY A 55 -2.23 -9.28 -6.63
N LEU A 56 -1.26 -10.18 -6.70
CA LEU A 56 -0.37 -10.51 -5.58
C LEU A 56 0.98 -9.80 -5.73
N ASN A 57 1.65 -9.53 -4.62
CA ASN A 57 3.01 -9.01 -4.65
C ASN A 57 4.01 -10.20 -4.66
N SER A 58 4.53 -10.56 -5.82
CA SER A 58 5.43 -11.70 -5.99
C SER A 58 6.74 -11.60 -5.21
N LEU A 59 7.15 -10.38 -4.82
CA LEU A 59 8.36 -10.16 -4.04
C LEU A 59 8.23 -10.60 -2.58
N THR A 60 7.01 -10.59 -2.03
CA THR A 60 6.78 -10.79 -0.60
C THR A 60 5.83 -11.93 -0.28
N VAL A 61 5.00 -12.34 -1.24
CA VAL A 61 4.08 -13.47 -1.07
C VAL A 61 4.85 -14.79 -1.25
N ALA A 62 4.57 -15.78 -0.41
CA ALA A 62 5.17 -17.12 -0.50
C ALA A 62 4.89 -17.78 -1.85
N ASP A 63 5.84 -18.55 -2.38
CA ASP A 63 5.74 -19.18 -3.70
C ASP A 63 4.54 -20.12 -3.79
N GLU A 64 4.24 -20.86 -2.72
CA GLU A 64 3.10 -21.76 -2.66
C GLU A 64 1.76 -21.04 -2.84
N MET A 65 1.65 -19.78 -2.41
CA MET A 65 0.44 -18.97 -2.61
C MET A 65 0.35 -18.50 -4.06
N LEU A 66 1.48 -18.12 -4.68
CA LEU A 66 1.53 -17.73 -6.09
C LEU A 66 1.13 -18.91 -6.98
N ASP A 67 1.71 -20.09 -6.75
CA ASP A 67 1.37 -21.31 -7.46
C ASP A 67 -0.10 -21.71 -7.24
N ARG A 68 -0.58 -21.67 -6.01
CA ARG A 68 -1.99 -21.95 -5.71
C ARG A 68 -2.95 -21.06 -6.46
N MET A 69 -2.69 -19.76 -6.54
CA MET A 69 -3.58 -18.81 -7.25
C MET A 69 -3.52 -19.03 -8.75
N LYS A 70 -2.35 -19.33 -9.31
CA LYS A 70 -2.17 -19.76 -10.69
C LYS A 70 -2.99 -21.04 -10.98
N ASP A 71 -2.89 -22.05 -10.14
CA ASP A 71 -3.59 -23.33 -10.32
C ASP A 71 -5.11 -23.15 -10.24
N ILE A 72 -5.60 -22.30 -9.33
CA ILE A 72 -7.02 -21.93 -9.26
C ILE A 72 -7.47 -21.29 -10.57
N PHE A 73 -6.73 -20.33 -11.09
CA PHE A 73 -7.07 -19.67 -12.36
C PHE A 73 -7.06 -20.65 -13.53
N ALA A 74 -6.03 -21.49 -13.62
CA ALA A 74 -5.93 -22.54 -14.62
C ALA A 74 -7.10 -23.55 -14.54
N SER A 75 -7.52 -23.95 -13.34
CA SER A 75 -8.63 -24.87 -13.10
C SER A 75 -9.97 -24.27 -13.55
N VAL A 76 -10.23 -23.00 -13.29
CA VAL A 76 -11.44 -22.32 -13.79
C VAL A 76 -11.50 -22.38 -15.31
N ILE A 77 -10.37 -22.12 -15.99
CA ILE A 77 -10.30 -22.18 -17.45
C ILE A 77 -10.61 -23.61 -17.97
N ALA A 78 -10.04 -24.64 -17.33
CA ALA A 78 -10.29 -26.03 -17.71
C ALA A 78 -11.78 -26.41 -17.56
N GLN A 79 -12.40 -26.00 -16.46
CA GLN A 79 -13.80 -26.33 -16.16
C GLN A 79 -14.81 -25.65 -17.10
N THR A 80 -14.51 -24.43 -17.58
CA THR A 80 -15.39 -23.68 -18.48
C THR A 80 -15.29 -24.13 -19.94
N GLY A 81 -14.19 -24.78 -20.30
CA GLY A 81 -13.97 -25.41 -21.59
C GLY A 81 -13.97 -24.44 -22.77
N ASP A 82 -14.28 -24.95 -23.96
CA ASP A 82 -14.17 -24.21 -25.24
C ASP A 82 -15.32 -23.20 -25.49
N LYS A 83 -16.28 -23.09 -24.59
CA LYS A 83 -17.38 -22.10 -24.68
C LYS A 83 -16.94 -20.70 -24.30
N PHE A 84 -15.84 -20.58 -23.57
CA PHE A 84 -15.29 -19.31 -23.11
C PHE A 84 -13.89 -19.09 -23.64
N SER A 85 -13.48 -17.83 -23.66
CA SER A 85 -12.12 -17.39 -23.92
C SER A 85 -11.74 -16.36 -22.89
N TYR A 86 -10.45 -16.18 -22.65
CA TYR A 86 -9.92 -15.31 -21.61
C TYR A 86 -8.89 -14.37 -22.20
N THR A 87 -8.87 -13.15 -21.67
CA THR A 87 -7.77 -12.21 -21.95
C THR A 87 -7.34 -11.59 -20.64
N VAL A 88 -6.05 -11.61 -20.36
CA VAL A 88 -5.48 -10.90 -19.22
C VAL A 88 -4.68 -9.71 -19.74
N HIS A 89 -5.05 -8.53 -19.27
CA HIS A 89 -4.31 -7.30 -19.55
C HIS A 89 -3.62 -6.81 -18.29
N LYS A 90 -2.34 -6.45 -18.43
CA LYS A 90 -1.61 -5.68 -17.44
C LYS A 90 -1.24 -4.34 -18.06
N VAL A 91 -1.79 -3.27 -17.49
CA VAL A 91 -1.56 -1.90 -17.96
C VAL A 91 -0.72 -1.18 -16.93
N SER A 92 0.46 -0.70 -17.37
CA SER A 92 1.35 0.13 -16.58
C SER A 92 1.21 1.57 -17.05
N ARG A 93 0.89 2.48 -16.13
CA ARG A 93 0.69 3.90 -16.42
C ARG A 93 1.37 4.79 -15.40
N ARG A 94 1.73 6.00 -15.80
CA ARG A 94 2.22 7.01 -14.88
C ARG A 94 1.13 7.40 -13.89
N ILE A 95 1.50 7.54 -12.62
CA ILE A 95 0.59 7.97 -11.55
C ILE A 95 0.90 9.41 -11.13
N ASP A 96 -0.14 10.17 -10.84
CA ASP A 96 -0.02 11.46 -10.16
C ASP A 96 0.15 11.21 -8.65
N THR A 97 1.32 11.54 -8.13
CA THR A 97 1.66 11.41 -6.71
C THR A 97 1.43 12.69 -5.92
N SER A 98 0.75 13.68 -6.49
CA SER A 98 0.43 14.93 -5.79
C SER A 98 -0.47 14.66 -4.58
N LEU A 99 -0.17 15.33 -3.47
CA LEU A 99 -0.96 15.32 -2.25
C LEU A 99 -1.26 16.77 -1.83
N PRO A 100 -2.32 16.99 -1.05
CA PRO A 100 -2.55 18.29 -0.44
C PRO A 100 -1.29 18.75 0.29
N PRO A 101 -0.75 19.94 0.04
CA PRO A 101 0.52 20.36 0.64
C PRO A 101 0.39 20.58 2.15
N VAL A 102 1.48 20.39 2.89
CA VAL A 102 1.57 20.85 4.27
C VAL A 102 1.51 22.37 4.28
N ALA A 103 0.59 22.93 5.09
CA ALA A 103 0.33 24.36 5.09
C ALA A 103 1.50 25.21 5.67
N GLY A 104 1.65 26.42 5.16
CA GLY A 104 2.59 27.42 5.67
C GLY A 104 4.03 27.24 5.15
N ASP A 105 4.98 27.89 5.88
CA ASP A 105 6.42 27.88 5.56
C ASP A 105 7.24 27.30 6.73
N SER A 106 6.77 26.19 7.27
CA SER A 106 7.44 25.44 8.33
C SER A 106 8.49 24.46 7.76
N PHE A 107 9.34 23.93 8.63
CA PHE A 107 10.28 22.89 8.25
C PHE A 107 9.57 21.67 7.65
N ALA A 108 8.40 21.27 8.21
CA ALA A 108 7.58 20.22 7.66
C ALA A 108 7.09 20.54 6.24
N ALA A 109 6.68 21.79 5.99
CA ALA A 109 6.25 22.23 4.66
C ALA A 109 7.39 22.20 3.63
N GLN A 110 8.63 22.47 4.04
CA GLN A 110 9.80 22.38 3.15
C GLN A 110 10.16 20.93 2.84
N ILE A 111 10.14 20.03 3.85
CA ILE A 111 10.30 18.60 3.66
C ILE A 111 9.25 18.10 2.66
N ASP A 112 8.00 18.49 2.86
CA ASP A 112 6.89 18.07 2.00
C ASP A 112 7.07 18.54 0.55
N ARG A 113 7.37 19.81 0.32
CA ARG A 113 7.61 20.36 -1.03
C ARG A 113 8.73 19.61 -1.77
N ARG A 114 9.86 19.34 -1.09
CA ARG A 114 10.99 18.62 -1.70
C ARG A 114 10.63 17.17 -2.00
N TRP A 115 9.97 16.52 -1.04
CA TRP A 115 9.56 15.11 -1.22
C TRP A 115 8.53 14.96 -2.33
N GLN A 116 7.49 15.78 -2.38
CA GLN A 116 6.52 15.76 -3.47
C GLN A 116 7.18 16.07 -4.83
N GLY A 117 8.08 17.07 -4.88
CA GLY A 117 8.83 17.38 -6.10
C GLY A 117 9.73 16.21 -6.55
N TYR A 118 10.30 15.45 -5.63
CA TYR A 118 11.03 14.22 -5.93
C TYR A 118 10.09 13.15 -6.48
N MET A 119 9.00 12.84 -5.79
CA MET A 119 8.03 11.83 -6.19
C MET A 119 7.45 12.09 -7.58
N GLN A 120 7.18 13.33 -7.93
CA GLN A 120 6.68 13.71 -9.26
C GLN A 120 7.74 13.49 -10.36
N ARG A 121 9.03 13.68 -10.06
CA ARG A 121 10.14 13.47 -11.02
C ARG A 121 10.48 12.00 -11.25
N GLU A 122 10.23 11.14 -10.28
CA GLU A 122 10.56 9.71 -10.34
C GLU A 122 9.72 8.92 -11.36
N ASN A 123 8.71 9.54 -11.99
CA ASN A 123 7.86 8.90 -13.01
C ASN A 123 7.29 7.54 -12.55
N LEU A 124 6.79 7.48 -11.32
CA LEU A 124 6.29 6.26 -10.73
C LEU A 124 5.07 5.73 -11.48
N ARG A 125 4.90 4.41 -11.45
CA ARG A 125 3.90 3.69 -12.23
C ARG A 125 2.86 3.01 -11.33
N GLU A 126 1.66 2.92 -11.87
CA GLU A 126 0.60 2.06 -11.39
C GLU A 126 0.41 0.91 -12.38
N HIS A 127 0.31 -0.29 -11.85
CA HIS A 127 0.00 -1.48 -12.64
C HIS A 127 -1.41 -1.95 -12.34
N THR A 128 -2.24 -2.06 -13.37
CA THR A 128 -3.60 -2.59 -13.23
C THR A 128 -3.73 -3.91 -13.98
N ILE A 129 -4.38 -4.90 -13.37
CA ILE A 129 -4.61 -6.21 -13.96
C ILE A 129 -6.11 -6.38 -14.19
N THR A 130 -6.48 -6.70 -15.43
CA THR A 130 -7.88 -6.92 -15.81
C THR A 130 -8.01 -8.24 -16.54
N ILE A 131 -8.87 -9.11 -16.05
CA ILE A 131 -9.25 -10.38 -16.67
C ILE A 131 -10.56 -10.15 -17.41
N THR A 132 -10.56 -10.40 -18.72
CA THR A 132 -11.77 -10.36 -19.54
C THR A 132 -12.26 -11.77 -19.82
N VAL A 133 -13.45 -12.09 -19.39
CA VAL A 133 -14.14 -13.36 -19.68
C VAL A 133 -15.05 -13.16 -20.88
N ILE A 134 -14.87 -13.98 -21.91
CA ILE A 134 -15.54 -13.86 -23.19
C ILE A 134 -16.38 -15.11 -23.43
N LYS A 135 -17.71 -14.96 -23.52
CA LYS A 135 -18.62 -16.01 -23.96
C LYS A 135 -18.62 -16.08 -25.47
N ARG A 136 -18.21 -17.20 -26.02
CA ARG A 136 -18.18 -17.47 -27.45
C ARG A 136 -19.60 -17.78 -27.95
N PRO A 137 -19.95 -17.39 -29.21
CA PRO A 137 -21.27 -17.66 -29.76
C PRO A 137 -21.47 -19.19 -29.92
N ASP A 138 -22.64 -19.67 -29.56
CA ASP A 138 -23.01 -21.07 -29.78
C ASP A 138 -23.14 -21.35 -31.30
N VAL A 139 -22.70 -22.52 -31.71
CA VAL A 139 -22.65 -22.92 -33.15
C VAL A 139 -24.04 -22.81 -33.82
N LEU A 140 -25.10 -22.94 -33.06
CA LEU A 140 -26.49 -22.84 -33.52
C LEU A 140 -26.96 -21.43 -33.91
N SER A 141 -26.19 -20.39 -33.58
CA SER A 141 -26.50 -19.01 -33.93
C SER A 141 -26.32 -18.66 -35.44
N LYS A 142 -25.91 -19.65 -36.25
CA LYS A 142 -25.75 -19.51 -37.71
C LYS A 142 -27.01 -19.84 -38.54
N ILE A 143 -28.18 -19.99 -37.91
CA ILE A 143 -29.44 -20.28 -38.64
C ILE A 143 -29.99 -19.00 -39.33
N PRO A 144 -30.39 -19.06 -40.61
CA PRO A 144 -30.84 -17.90 -41.35
C PRO A 144 -32.19 -17.35 -40.86
N PHE A 145 -32.33 -16.05 -40.91
CA PHE A 145 -33.42 -15.25 -40.42
C PHE A 145 -34.80 -15.55 -41.11
N SER A 146 -35.83 -15.80 -40.32
CA SER A 146 -37.22 -15.61 -40.68
C SER A 146 -37.89 -14.68 -39.65
N LEU A 147 -38.58 -13.66 -40.14
CA LEU A 147 -38.54 -12.29 -39.63
C LEU A 147 -39.46 -11.87 -38.46
N LYS A 148 -40.28 -12.67 -37.84
CA LYS A 148 -41.11 -12.19 -36.69
C LYS A 148 -41.10 -13.01 -35.42
N LYS A 149 -41.00 -14.32 -35.51
CA LYS A 149 -40.76 -15.17 -34.32
C LYS A 149 -39.36 -15.06 -33.76
N SER A 150 -38.46 -14.38 -34.47
CA SER A 150 -37.05 -14.33 -34.24
C SER A 150 -36.58 -13.31 -33.22
N ARG A 151 -37.32 -12.21 -32.95
CA ARG A 151 -36.85 -11.18 -31.98
C ARG A 151 -36.91 -11.64 -30.52
N GLU A 152 -38.03 -12.27 -30.13
CA GLU A 152 -38.17 -12.81 -28.78
C GLU A 152 -37.22 -14.02 -28.55
N LEU A 153 -37.10 -14.87 -29.56
CA LEU A 153 -36.17 -16.00 -29.51
C LEU A 153 -34.69 -15.53 -29.46
N LEU A 154 -34.37 -14.49 -30.23
CA LEU A 154 -33.06 -13.86 -30.17
C LEU A 154 -32.78 -13.18 -28.83
N ALA A 155 -33.76 -12.48 -28.29
CA ALA A 155 -33.65 -11.85 -26.97
C ALA A 155 -33.44 -12.91 -25.86
N SER A 156 -34.22 -14.02 -25.92
CA SER A 156 -34.07 -15.11 -24.96
C SER A 156 -32.68 -15.81 -25.06
N GLN A 157 -32.18 -16.00 -26.30
CA GLN A 157 -30.83 -16.57 -26.52
C GLN A 157 -29.72 -15.64 -26.03
N VAL A 158 -29.85 -14.33 -26.28
CA VAL A 158 -28.92 -13.33 -25.75
C VAL A 158 -28.91 -13.37 -24.23
N ASN A 159 -30.06 -13.34 -23.60
CA ASN A 159 -30.20 -13.41 -22.15
C ASN A 159 -29.58 -14.70 -21.58
N ALA A 160 -29.82 -15.86 -22.21
CA ALA A 160 -29.23 -17.12 -21.80
C ALA A 160 -27.68 -17.11 -21.86
N GLN A 161 -27.10 -16.48 -22.89
CA GLN A 161 -25.64 -16.35 -23.03
C GLN A 161 -25.06 -15.38 -22.00
N VAL A 162 -25.76 -14.28 -21.71
CA VAL A 162 -25.36 -13.30 -20.69
C VAL A 162 -25.41 -13.94 -19.29
N VAL A 163 -26.44 -14.72 -18.99
CA VAL A 163 -26.54 -15.45 -17.71
C VAL A 163 -25.38 -16.41 -17.55
N GLN A 164 -25.07 -17.24 -18.58
CA GLN A 164 -23.92 -18.14 -18.53
C GLN A 164 -22.59 -17.40 -18.34
N LEU A 165 -22.44 -16.24 -18.98
CA LEU A 165 -21.26 -15.39 -18.79
C LEU A 165 -21.17 -14.89 -17.35
N HIS A 166 -22.27 -14.41 -16.81
CA HIS A 166 -22.35 -13.92 -15.44
C HIS A 166 -22.01 -15.01 -14.41
N GLU A 167 -22.51 -16.23 -14.61
CA GLU A 167 -22.20 -17.38 -13.76
C GLU A 167 -20.68 -17.67 -13.73
N VAL A 168 -20.00 -17.66 -14.87
CA VAL A 168 -18.56 -17.86 -14.95
C VAL A 168 -17.77 -16.71 -14.34
N VAL A 169 -18.22 -15.48 -14.51
CA VAL A 169 -17.62 -14.29 -13.91
C VAL A 169 -17.71 -14.36 -12.38
N GLU A 170 -18.89 -14.71 -11.84
CA GLU A 170 -19.07 -14.88 -10.39
C GLU A 170 -18.26 -16.07 -9.83
N PHE A 171 -18.18 -17.16 -10.59
CA PHE A 171 -17.31 -18.28 -10.22
C PHE A 171 -15.84 -17.84 -10.14
N LEU A 172 -15.33 -17.13 -11.16
CA LEU A 172 -13.97 -16.62 -11.16
C LEU A 172 -13.75 -15.59 -10.04
N ARG A 173 -14.72 -14.71 -9.79
CA ARG A 173 -14.67 -13.73 -8.71
C ARG A 173 -14.54 -14.41 -7.34
N THR A 174 -15.31 -15.48 -7.12
CA THR A 174 -15.24 -16.25 -5.87
C THR A 174 -13.90 -16.98 -5.75
N ALA A 175 -13.44 -17.60 -6.83
CA ALA A 175 -12.19 -18.36 -6.87
C ALA A 175 -10.95 -17.49 -6.60
N LEU A 176 -10.96 -16.25 -7.09
CA LEU A 176 -9.87 -15.27 -6.92
C LEU A 176 -10.13 -14.28 -5.78
N SER A 177 -10.94 -14.60 -4.79
CA SER A 177 -11.33 -13.68 -3.69
C SER A 177 -10.13 -13.05 -2.97
N ASN A 178 -9.01 -13.74 -2.85
CA ASN A 178 -7.77 -13.22 -2.26
C ASN A 178 -7.12 -12.08 -3.07
N MET A 179 -7.57 -11.83 -4.30
CA MET A 179 -7.11 -10.74 -5.17
C MET A 179 -8.14 -9.62 -5.29
N GLU A 180 -9.12 -9.54 -4.39
CA GLU A 180 -10.16 -8.50 -4.35
C GLU A 180 -10.80 -8.24 -5.73
N PRO A 181 -11.35 -9.26 -6.38
CA PRO A 181 -11.89 -9.12 -7.73
C PRO A 181 -13.15 -8.26 -7.75
N ARG A 182 -13.20 -7.29 -8.67
CA ARG A 182 -14.38 -6.45 -8.90
C ARG A 182 -14.73 -6.39 -10.38
N VAL A 183 -15.99 -6.49 -10.72
CA VAL A 183 -16.48 -6.35 -12.09
C VAL A 183 -16.49 -4.87 -12.47
N LEU A 184 -15.93 -4.53 -13.63
CA LEU A 184 -15.95 -3.16 -14.14
C LEU A 184 -17.32 -2.77 -14.66
N THR A 185 -17.72 -1.51 -14.45
CA THR A 185 -19.03 -0.97 -14.86
C THR A 185 -18.88 0.13 -15.90
N ALA A 186 -19.87 0.26 -16.77
CA ALA A 186 -19.94 1.36 -17.71
C ALA A 186 -20.40 2.67 -17.04
N SER A 187 -21.24 2.57 -16.01
CA SER A 187 -21.75 3.71 -15.24
C SER A 187 -20.65 4.43 -14.44
N SER A 188 -19.62 3.73 -13.98
CA SER A 188 -18.43 4.34 -13.36
C SER A 188 -17.44 4.92 -14.37
N GLY A 189 -17.59 4.60 -15.65
CA GLY A 189 -16.63 4.94 -16.70
C GLY A 189 -15.39 4.02 -16.74
N GLU A 190 -15.24 3.08 -15.80
CA GLU A 190 -14.05 2.23 -15.71
C GLU A 190 -13.98 1.17 -16.80
N LEU A 191 -15.13 0.56 -17.16
CA LEU A 191 -15.18 -0.46 -18.21
C LEU A 191 -14.71 0.10 -19.56
N LEU A 192 -15.22 1.26 -19.97
CA LEU A 192 -14.83 1.87 -21.23
C LEU A 192 -13.45 2.53 -21.13
N GLY A 193 -13.09 3.10 -20.00
CA GLY A 193 -11.75 3.61 -19.71
C GLY A 193 -10.67 2.53 -19.84
N PHE A 194 -10.93 1.33 -19.34
CA PHE A 194 -10.06 0.17 -19.54
C PHE A 194 -9.91 -0.18 -21.02
N LEU A 195 -10.99 -0.25 -21.77
CA LEU A 195 -10.93 -0.57 -23.22
C LEU A 195 -10.19 0.50 -24.03
N GLU A 196 -10.29 1.77 -23.64
CA GLU A 196 -9.51 2.86 -24.25
C GLU A 196 -8.03 2.75 -23.90
N SER A 197 -7.71 2.33 -22.66
CA SER A 197 -6.33 2.16 -22.22
C SER A 197 -5.55 1.11 -23.02
N ILE A 198 -6.22 0.13 -23.62
CA ILE A 198 -5.61 -0.83 -24.52
C ILE A 198 -5.01 -0.14 -25.75
N ASN A 199 -5.64 0.95 -26.21
CA ASN A 199 -5.13 1.75 -27.32
C ASN A 199 -3.99 2.69 -26.90
N THR A 200 -4.07 3.26 -25.70
CA THR A 200 -3.25 4.42 -25.33
C THR A 200 -2.22 4.15 -24.25
N GLY A 201 -2.37 3.08 -23.48
CA GLY A 201 -1.62 2.84 -22.23
C GLY A 201 -2.06 3.72 -21.08
N ILE A 202 -3.08 4.57 -21.25
CA ILE A 202 -3.59 5.49 -20.22
C ILE A 202 -5.07 5.21 -19.99
N GLU A 203 -5.46 4.98 -18.74
CA GLU A 203 -6.84 4.76 -18.36
C GLU A 203 -7.46 6.05 -17.82
N VAL A 204 -8.50 6.52 -18.51
CA VAL A 204 -9.30 7.69 -18.11
C VAL A 204 -10.77 7.24 -18.06
N PRO A 205 -11.55 7.62 -17.05
CA PRO A 205 -12.97 7.29 -17.03
C PRO A 205 -13.66 7.73 -18.32
N THR A 206 -14.23 6.78 -19.05
CA THR A 206 -14.83 6.98 -20.36
C THR A 206 -16.29 6.52 -20.32
N PHE A 207 -17.18 7.34 -20.87
CA PHE A 207 -18.62 7.10 -20.80
C PHE A 207 -19.22 6.99 -22.19
N HIS A 208 -20.21 6.12 -22.32
CA HIS A 208 -21.02 5.99 -23.54
C HIS A 208 -22.26 6.91 -23.44
N SER A 209 -22.22 8.00 -24.14
CA SER A 209 -23.20 9.10 -23.94
C SER A 209 -24.44 9.04 -24.80
N THR A 210 -24.49 8.23 -25.88
CA THR A 210 -25.61 8.20 -26.81
C THR A 210 -25.85 6.81 -27.37
N LEU A 211 -27.13 6.46 -27.55
CA LEU A 211 -27.55 5.19 -28.18
C LEU A 211 -27.18 5.11 -29.68
N ASP A 212 -26.84 6.22 -30.32
CA ASP A 212 -26.53 6.31 -31.74
C ASP A 212 -25.09 5.99 -32.10
N ARG A 213 -24.20 5.87 -31.07
CA ARG A 213 -22.78 5.53 -31.26
C ARG A 213 -22.48 4.12 -30.77
N THR A 214 -21.56 3.45 -31.46
CA THR A 214 -21.04 2.17 -30.97
C THR A 214 -20.09 2.37 -29.81
N VAL A 215 -19.95 1.34 -28.97
CA VAL A 215 -18.92 1.34 -27.90
C VAL A 215 -17.52 1.52 -28.50
N ALA A 216 -17.27 0.97 -29.70
CA ALA A 216 -16.00 1.17 -30.42
C ALA A 216 -15.69 2.64 -30.68
N GLU A 217 -16.69 3.46 -30.99
CA GLU A 217 -16.53 4.91 -31.21
C GLU A 217 -16.27 5.65 -29.90
N ALA A 218 -16.85 5.19 -28.79
CA ALA A 218 -16.64 5.80 -27.49
C ALA A 218 -15.21 5.62 -26.97
N VAL A 219 -14.55 4.50 -27.31
CA VAL A 219 -13.19 4.16 -26.86
C VAL A 219 -12.10 4.40 -27.91
N SER A 220 -12.37 5.25 -28.89
CA SER A 220 -11.46 5.54 -30.02
C SER A 220 -11.17 7.03 -30.14
N ASN A 221 -10.73 7.65 -29.06
CA ASN A 221 -10.54 9.10 -28.97
C ASN A 221 -9.14 9.56 -29.45
N THR A 222 -8.22 8.64 -29.71
CA THR A 222 -6.86 8.94 -30.10
C THR A 222 -6.60 8.47 -31.54
N ARG A 223 -5.92 9.29 -32.32
CA ARG A 223 -5.46 8.92 -33.67
C ARG A 223 -4.24 8.04 -33.57
N VAL A 224 -4.27 6.89 -34.27
CA VAL A 224 -3.17 5.90 -34.28
C VAL A 224 -2.60 5.82 -35.69
N THR A 225 -1.31 6.08 -35.82
CA THR A 225 -0.59 6.02 -37.09
C THR A 225 0.56 5.04 -37.00
N PHE A 226 0.77 4.20 -38.03
CA PHE A 226 1.83 3.21 -38.09
C PHE A 226 2.87 3.62 -39.14
N LYS A 227 4.15 3.67 -38.72
CA LYS A 227 5.27 3.98 -39.63
C LYS A 227 6.44 3.05 -39.31
N GLY A 228 6.62 2.06 -40.15
CA GLY A 228 7.62 1.01 -39.94
C GLY A 228 7.25 0.15 -38.74
N ASP A 229 8.12 0.12 -37.73
CA ASP A 229 7.95 -0.58 -36.47
C ASP A 229 7.37 0.33 -35.32
N LYS A 230 7.11 1.60 -35.66
CA LYS A 230 6.65 2.59 -34.69
C LYS A 230 5.15 2.87 -34.80
N ILE A 231 4.57 3.16 -33.68
CA ILE A 231 3.17 3.53 -33.47
C ILE A 231 3.14 4.96 -32.94
N TYR A 232 2.46 5.86 -33.63
CA TYR A 232 2.31 7.24 -33.18
C TYR A 232 0.87 7.44 -32.72
N LEU A 233 0.73 7.86 -31.49
CA LEU A 233 -0.53 8.26 -30.86
C LEU A 233 -0.56 9.78 -30.88
N THR A 234 -1.52 10.37 -31.59
CA THR A 234 -1.60 11.82 -31.77
C THR A 234 -3.05 12.31 -31.67
N GLY A 235 -3.19 13.52 -31.19
CA GLY A 235 -4.51 14.16 -31.07
C GLY A 235 -5.35 13.58 -29.93
N GLY A 236 -6.48 14.21 -29.66
CA GLY A 236 -7.31 13.87 -28.50
C GLY A 236 -6.92 14.67 -27.25
N SER A 237 -7.34 14.19 -26.11
CA SER A 237 -7.06 14.82 -24.79
C SER A 237 -5.74 14.36 -24.17
N LEU A 238 -5.08 13.35 -24.74
CA LEU A 238 -3.84 12.77 -24.22
C LEU A 238 -2.62 13.36 -24.95
N PRO A 239 -1.44 13.43 -24.31
CA PRO A 239 -0.20 13.85 -24.94
C PRO A 239 0.16 12.97 -26.15
N ASP A 240 0.81 13.56 -27.16
CA ASP A 240 1.35 12.81 -28.29
C ASP A 240 2.45 11.88 -27.81
N ARG A 241 2.47 10.63 -28.34
CA ARG A 241 3.38 9.57 -27.88
C ARG A 241 3.84 8.71 -29.05
N VAL A 242 4.99 8.10 -28.88
CA VAL A 242 5.51 7.09 -29.79
C VAL A 242 5.60 5.73 -29.08
N GLY A 243 5.22 4.67 -29.79
CA GLY A 243 5.23 3.33 -29.24
C GLY A 243 5.81 2.29 -30.17
N MET A 244 6.06 1.10 -29.62
CA MET A 244 6.41 -0.12 -30.32
C MET A 244 5.63 -1.29 -29.75
N ILE A 245 5.42 -2.33 -30.56
CA ILE A 245 4.72 -3.53 -30.11
C ILE A 245 5.53 -4.79 -30.42
N TYR A 246 5.53 -5.69 -29.46
CA TYR A 246 6.20 -6.98 -29.49
C TYR A 246 5.19 -8.11 -29.44
N SER A 247 5.55 -9.27 -29.96
CA SER A 247 4.84 -10.51 -29.70
C SER A 247 5.79 -11.69 -29.62
N ILE A 248 5.36 -12.77 -28.96
CA ILE A 248 6.11 -14.02 -28.86
C ILE A 248 6.21 -14.65 -30.26
N LYS A 249 7.44 -15.02 -30.65
CA LYS A 249 7.73 -15.80 -31.83
C LYS A 249 8.01 -17.27 -31.51
N GLU A 250 8.75 -17.49 -30.43
CA GLU A 250 9.07 -18.82 -29.93
C GLU A 250 8.78 -18.87 -28.44
N TYR A 251 8.03 -19.88 -28.01
CA TYR A 251 7.64 -20.10 -26.61
C TYR A 251 8.80 -20.71 -25.83
N PRO A 252 8.84 -20.52 -24.52
CA PRO A 252 9.83 -21.14 -23.65
C PRO A 252 9.61 -22.65 -23.60
N ARG A 253 10.63 -23.38 -23.19
CA ARG A 253 10.52 -24.84 -22.99
C ARG A 253 9.70 -25.18 -21.74
N GLU A 254 9.87 -24.38 -20.70
CA GLU A 254 9.19 -24.47 -19.42
C GLU A 254 8.65 -23.11 -19.07
N SER A 255 7.53 -23.06 -18.37
CA SER A 255 6.94 -21.83 -17.84
C SER A 255 6.89 -21.89 -16.33
N PHE A 256 6.92 -20.75 -15.68
CA PHE A 256 6.80 -20.60 -14.23
C PHE A 256 6.12 -19.28 -13.91
N VAL A 257 5.51 -19.22 -12.75
CA VAL A 257 4.55 -18.18 -12.39
C VAL A 257 5.12 -16.74 -12.42
N THR A 258 6.42 -16.56 -12.13
CA THR A 258 7.07 -15.23 -12.05
C THR A 258 7.90 -14.87 -13.29
N MET A 259 7.82 -15.64 -14.36
CA MET A 259 8.70 -15.51 -15.54
C MET A 259 8.65 -14.13 -16.23
N PHE A 260 7.59 -13.36 -16.03
CA PHE A 260 7.41 -12.02 -16.60
C PHE A 260 7.37 -10.88 -15.58
N ASP A 261 7.74 -11.13 -14.31
CA ASP A 261 7.73 -10.08 -13.28
C ASP A 261 8.72 -8.94 -13.60
N GLU A 262 9.83 -9.24 -14.28
CA GLU A 262 10.76 -8.23 -14.77
C GLU A 262 10.15 -7.26 -15.80
N LEU A 263 8.95 -7.57 -16.35
CA LEU A 263 8.19 -6.62 -17.17
C LEU A 263 7.55 -5.48 -16.36
N ASP A 264 7.63 -5.50 -15.03
CA ASP A 264 7.21 -4.38 -14.19
C ASP A 264 8.19 -3.20 -14.31
N LEU A 265 8.36 -2.72 -15.54
CA LEU A 265 9.22 -1.60 -15.87
C LEU A 265 8.53 -0.25 -15.60
N PRO A 266 9.30 0.80 -15.26
CA PRO A 266 8.77 2.16 -15.04
C PRO A 266 8.42 2.87 -16.36
N VAL A 267 7.66 2.20 -17.22
CA VAL A 267 7.27 2.69 -18.55
C VAL A 267 5.78 2.50 -18.78
N ASP A 268 5.19 3.31 -19.62
CA ASP A 268 3.80 3.11 -20.01
C ASP A 268 3.71 1.91 -20.97
N MET A 269 2.97 0.91 -20.56
CA MET A 269 2.96 -0.39 -21.23
C MET A 269 1.59 -1.05 -21.14
N VAL A 270 1.24 -1.77 -22.18
CA VAL A 270 0.09 -2.68 -22.21
C VAL A 270 0.59 -4.07 -22.55
N VAL A 271 0.49 -4.99 -21.60
CA VAL A 271 0.70 -6.42 -21.82
C VAL A 271 -0.66 -7.08 -22.01
N SER A 272 -0.87 -7.77 -23.11
CA SER A 272 -2.10 -8.51 -23.38
C SER A 272 -1.79 -9.99 -23.61
N ASN A 273 -2.39 -10.84 -22.80
CA ASN A 273 -2.34 -12.30 -22.91
C ASN A 273 -3.72 -12.83 -23.25
N TYR A 274 -3.84 -13.50 -24.34
CA TYR A 274 -5.09 -14.05 -24.81
C TYR A 274 -5.05 -15.57 -24.88
N PHE A 275 -6.10 -16.22 -24.41
CA PHE A 275 -6.25 -17.68 -24.44
C PHE A 275 -7.64 -18.09 -24.92
N THR A 276 -7.67 -18.92 -25.97
CA THR A 276 -8.91 -19.52 -26.49
C THR A 276 -8.79 -21.03 -26.37
N PRO A 277 -9.51 -21.67 -25.46
CA PRO A 277 -9.53 -23.13 -25.36
C PRO A 277 -9.92 -23.78 -26.70
N ILE A 278 -9.23 -24.84 -27.03
CA ILE A 278 -9.50 -25.71 -28.18
C ILE A 278 -10.40 -26.84 -27.67
N ASN A 279 -11.37 -27.26 -28.48
CA ASN A 279 -12.19 -28.41 -28.14
C ASN A 279 -11.31 -29.64 -27.88
N ASN A 280 -11.50 -30.31 -26.73
CA ASN A 280 -10.65 -31.41 -26.27
C ASN A 280 -10.55 -32.56 -27.30
N SER A 281 -11.68 -32.95 -27.92
CA SER A 281 -11.67 -34.00 -28.94
C SER A 281 -10.83 -33.65 -30.17
N LEU A 282 -10.86 -32.36 -30.61
CA LEU A 282 -10.00 -31.89 -31.69
C LEU A 282 -8.52 -31.86 -31.31
N MET A 283 -8.23 -31.57 -30.07
CA MET A 283 -6.84 -31.54 -29.60
C MET A 283 -6.29 -32.92 -29.41
N GLU A 284 -7.09 -33.84 -28.89
CA GLU A 284 -6.75 -35.28 -28.78
C GLU A 284 -6.42 -35.91 -30.16
N GLU A 285 -7.24 -35.57 -31.19
CA GLU A 285 -6.97 -36.00 -32.56
C GLU A 285 -5.65 -35.42 -33.08
N ARG A 286 -5.36 -34.17 -32.79
CA ARG A 286 -4.09 -33.51 -33.20
C ARG A 286 -2.87 -34.15 -32.52
N LEU A 287 -2.94 -34.39 -31.23
CA LEU A 287 -1.85 -35.06 -30.47
C LEU A 287 -1.64 -36.47 -30.95
N SER A 288 -2.71 -37.24 -31.15
CA SER A 288 -2.65 -38.61 -31.67
C SER A 288 -2.07 -38.66 -33.07
N ARG A 289 -2.34 -37.67 -33.92
CA ARG A 289 -1.79 -37.58 -35.28
C ARG A 289 -0.30 -37.25 -35.23
N GLU A 290 0.13 -36.32 -34.36
CA GLU A 290 1.55 -36.00 -34.23
C GLU A 290 2.35 -37.12 -33.61
N LEU A 291 1.80 -37.85 -32.64
CA LEU A 291 2.41 -39.03 -32.02
C LEU A 291 2.66 -40.10 -33.06
N ARG A 292 1.62 -40.49 -33.83
CA ARG A 292 1.75 -41.48 -34.95
C ARG A 292 2.77 -41.04 -35.99
N ARG A 293 2.86 -39.76 -36.31
CA ARG A 293 3.84 -39.24 -37.24
C ARG A 293 5.27 -39.40 -36.74
N ARG A 294 5.53 -39.13 -35.46
CA ARG A 294 6.85 -39.28 -34.85
C ARG A 294 7.26 -40.72 -34.68
N GLU A 295 6.33 -41.57 -34.31
CA GLU A 295 6.55 -43.03 -34.27
C GLU A 295 6.90 -43.60 -35.66
N ALA A 296 6.18 -43.20 -36.72
CA ALA A 296 6.43 -43.62 -38.08
C ALA A 296 7.78 -43.19 -38.63
N ILE A 297 8.34 -42.03 -38.20
CA ILE A 297 9.66 -41.50 -38.59
C ILE A 297 10.76 -42.10 -37.69
N ASN A 298 10.42 -42.87 -36.67
CA ASN A 298 11.36 -43.39 -35.68
C ASN A 298 12.18 -42.29 -35.04
N ASP A 299 11.53 -41.20 -34.59
CA ASP A 299 12.16 -40.02 -34.08
C ASP A 299 13.07 -40.37 -32.87
N LYS A 300 14.37 -40.02 -33.01
CA LYS A 300 15.36 -40.29 -31.94
C LYS A 300 15.14 -39.47 -30.70
N ALA A 301 14.28 -38.45 -30.74
CA ALA A 301 13.95 -37.59 -29.60
C ALA A 301 12.88 -38.22 -28.73
N GLN A 302 13.24 -39.31 -28.04
CA GLN A 302 12.32 -40.05 -27.14
C GLN A 302 11.63 -39.15 -26.13
N ASN A 303 12.31 -38.12 -25.64
CA ASN A 303 11.74 -37.15 -24.68
C ASN A 303 10.52 -36.43 -25.26
N LEU A 304 10.50 -36.12 -26.55
CA LEU A 304 9.36 -35.44 -27.18
C LEU A 304 8.17 -36.40 -27.35
N VAL A 305 8.43 -37.66 -27.61
CA VAL A 305 7.39 -38.69 -27.70
C VAL A 305 6.74 -38.89 -26.31
N ASN A 306 7.56 -38.99 -25.27
CA ASN A 306 7.07 -39.14 -23.90
C ASN A 306 6.22 -37.93 -23.46
N ALA A 307 6.68 -36.72 -23.79
CA ALA A 307 5.95 -35.48 -23.49
C ALA A 307 4.58 -35.40 -24.22
N LEU A 308 4.50 -35.91 -25.47
CA LEU A 308 3.23 -36.01 -26.20
C LEU A 308 2.27 -37.03 -25.57
N VAL A 309 2.77 -38.17 -25.11
CA VAL A 309 1.97 -39.19 -24.41
C VAL A 309 1.46 -38.62 -23.08
N GLU A 310 2.31 -37.96 -22.32
CA GLU A 310 1.91 -37.33 -21.07
C GLU A 310 0.85 -36.23 -21.30
N ALA A 311 1.06 -35.34 -22.28
CA ALA A 311 0.09 -34.33 -22.65
C ALA A 311 -1.27 -34.94 -23.05
N GLN A 312 -1.27 -36.09 -23.77
CA GLN A 312 -2.49 -36.79 -24.14
C GLN A 312 -3.19 -37.38 -22.93
N ASN A 313 -2.47 -37.98 -22.01
CA ASN A 313 -3.03 -38.54 -20.76
C ASN A 313 -3.65 -37.46 -19.90
N ARG A 314 -2.97 -36.35 -19.70
CA ARG A 314 -3.45 -35.18 -18.92
C ARG A 314 -4.66 -34.50 -19.57
N LEU A 315 -4.72 -34.44 -20.90
CA LEU A 315 -5.90 -33.97 -21.62
C LEU A 315 -7.11 -34.92 -21.44
N ALA A 316 -6.89 -36.24 -21.53
CA ALA A 316 -7.92 -37.26 -21.40
C ALA A 316 -8.48 -37.32 -19.95
N SER A 317 -7.63 -37.10 -18.93
CA SER A 317 -8.06 -36.97 -17.52
C SER A 317 -8.80 -35.69 -17.22
N GLY A 318 -8.76 -34.69 -18.13
CA GLY A 318 -9.37 -33.39 -17.91
C GLY A 318 -8.56 -32.45 -17.00
N GLU A 319 -7.31 -32.79 -16.67
CA GLU A 319 -6.42 -31.95 -15.87
C GLU A 319 -6.02 -30.69 -16.62
N VAL A 320 -5.75 -30.82 -17.92
CA VAL A 320 -5.33 -29.71 -18.75
C VAL A 320 -6.25 -29.48 -19.94
N THR A 321 -6.30 -28.25 -20.38
CA THR A 321 -6.98 -27.84 -21.61
C THR A 321 -5.97 -27.08 -22.48
N PHE A 322 -5.86 -27.45 -23.73
CA PHE A 322 -5.04 -26.72 -24.69
C PHE A 322 -5.81 -25.55 -25.30
N GLY A 323 -5.13 -24.47 -25.58
CA GLY A 323 -5.73 -23.30 -26.19
C GLY A 323 -4.77 -22.57 -27.15
N HIS A 324 -5.37 -21.81 -28.05
CA HIS A 324 -4.63 -20.84 -28.84
C HIS A 324 -4.28 -19.65 -27.97
N HIS A 325 -3.00 -19.33 -27.89
CA HIS A 325 -2.46 -18.22 -27.10
C HIS A 325 -1.71 -17.24 -27.96
N GLN A 326 -1.84 -15.95 -27.66
CA GLN A 326 -0.97 -14.89 -28.16
C GLN A 326 -0.71 -13.89 -27.07
N MET A 327 0.56 -13.55 -26.86
CA MET A 327 0.96 -12.44 -26.01
C MET A 327 1.46 -11.29 -26.86
N ALA A 328 1.04 -10.06 -26.54
CA ALA A 328 1.58 -8.85 -27.10
C ALA A 328 1.97 -7.87 -25.98
N VAL A 329 3.07 -7.14 -26.20
CA VAL A 329 3.56 -6.10 -25.30
C VAL A 329 3.69 -4.81 -26.10
N ALA A 330 2.84 -3.84 -25.84
CA ALA A 330 2.95 -2.50 -26.40
C ALA A 330 3.60 -1.58 -25.38
N ILE A 331 4.60 -0.83 -25.77
CA ILE A 331 5.30 0.16 -24.96
C ILE A 331 5.14 1.55 -25.58
N TYR A 332 5.07 2.57 -24.75
CA TYR A 332 4.89 3.95 -25.15
C TYR A 332 5.89 4.85 -24.42
N ALA A 333 6.39 5.88 -25.13
CA ALA A 333 7.33 6.86 -24.61
C ALA A 333 7.03 8.25 -25.17
N ASP A 334 7.59 9.28 -24.56
CA ASP A 334 7.45 10.66 -25.02
C ASP A 334 8.41 10.98 -26.20
N SER A 335 9.45 10.15 -26.39
CA SER A 335 10.43 10.31 -27.46
C SER A 335 10.89 8.98 -28.05
N GLU A 336 11.42 9.04 -29.29
CA GLU A 336 12.00 7.86 -29.95
C GLU A 336 13.29 7.36 -29.27
N ASP A 337 14.08 8.25 -28.68
CA ASP A 337 15.31 7.89 -27.97
C ASP A 337 15.02 7.12 -26.67
N GLU A 338 14.01 7.55 -25.94
CA GLU A 338 13.52 6.84 -24.76
C GLU A 338 12.97 5.46 -25.16
N LEU A 339 12.15 5.42 -26.20
CA LEU A 339 11.59 4.18 -26.74
C LEU A 339 12.68 3.15 -27.10
N ALA A 340 13.80 3.61 -27.69
CA ALA A 340 14.92 2.74 -28.04
C ALA A 340 15.60 2.10 -26.81
N LYS A 341 15.72 2.85 -25.71
CA LYS A 341 16.26 2.35 -24.43
C LYS A 341 15.34 1.28 -23.85
N ILE A 342 14.04 1.56 -23.77
CA ILE A 342 13.03 0.63 -23.27
C ILE A 342 13.00 -0.64 -24.11
N SER A 343 13.08 -0.50 -25.44
CA SER A 343 13.14 -1.61 -26.39
C SER A 343 14.27 -2.60 -26.09
N SER A 344 15.43 -2.10 -25.68
CA SER A 344 16.56 -2.95 -25.30
C SER A 344 16.29 -3.71 -23.99
N GLN A 345 15.62 -3.10 -23.02
CA GLN A 345 15.24 -3.76 -21.78
C GLN A 345 14.23 -4.89 -22.04
N ILE A 346 13.19 -4.66 -22.83
CA ILE A 346 12.19 -5.69 -23.20
C ILE A 346 12.86 -6.91 -23.83
N ARG A 347 13.84 -6.70 -24.73
CA ARG A 347 14.56 -7.83 -25.36
C ARG A 347 15.38 -8.62 -24.35
N ASN A 348 16.03 -7.96 -23.40
CA ASN A 348 16.78 -8.64 -22.35
C ASN A 348 15.86 -9.48 -21.47
N ILE A 349 14.74 -8.93 -21.01
CA ILE A 349 13.73 -9.63 -20.21
C ILE A 349 13.20 -10.85 -20.94
N ALA A 350 12.90 -10.73 -22.23
CA ALA A 350 12.46 -11.86 -23.05
C ALA A 350 13.50 -12.99 -23.07
N VAL A 351 14.79 -12.65 -23.18
CA VAL A 351 15.87 -13.64 -23.16
C VAL A 351 15.97 -14.32 -21.80
N THR A 352 15.88 -13.57 -20.69
CA THR A 352 15.89 -14.11 -19.33
C THR A 352 14.71 -15.05 -19.10
N ALA A 353 13.51 -14.69 -19.59
CA ALA A 353 12.32 -15.53 -19.53
C ALA A 353 12.36 -16.73 -20.50
N GLY A 354 13.44 -16.92 -21.25
CA GLY A 354 13.56 -18.03 -22.23
C GLY A 354 12.62 -17.91 -23.42
N VAL A 355 12.12 -16.70 -23.70
CA VAL A 355 11.13 -16.41 -24.74
C VAL A 355 11.78 -15.62 -25.87
N LYS A 356 11.47 -15.96 -27.11
CA LYS A 356 11.86 -15.11 -28.22
C LYS A 356 10.76 -14.14 -28.60
N MET A 357 10.88 -12.91 -28.16
CA MET A 357 10.01 -11.81 -28.58
C MET A 357 10.58 -11.10 -29.81
N VAL A 358 9.70 -10.66 -30.69
CA VAL A 358 10.06 -9.90 -31.89
C VAL A 358 9.28 -8.60 -31.97
N THR A 359 9.98 -7.53 -32.32
CA THR A 359 9.34 -6.25 -32.66
C THR A 359 8.53 -6.43 -33.94
N GLN A 360 7.34 -5.88 -33.98
CA GLN A 360 6.46 -5.94 -35.13
C GLN A 360 6.70 -4.74 -36.06
N GLY A 361 7.03 -5.01 -37.29
CA GLY A 361 7.16 -4.00 -38.34
C GLY A 361 5.88 -3.92 -39.18
N TYR A 362 5.87 -4.54 -40.35
CA TYR A 362 4.69 -4.56 -41.26
C TYR A 362 3.41 -5.09 -40.60
N THR A 363 3.57 -5.94 -39.62
CA THR A 363 2.45 -6.54 -38.83
C THR A 363 2.08 -5.75 -37.60
N ALA A 364 2.75 -4.62 -37.30
CA ALA A 364 2.52 -3.81 -36.11
C ALA A 364 1.03 -3.43 -35.94
N ARG A 365 0.41 -2.96 -37.02
CA ARG A 365 -1.02 -2.64 -37.05
C ARG A 365 -1.91 -3.84 -36.65
N THR A 366 -1.60 -5.01 -37.19
CA THR A 366 -2.36 -6.22 -36.92
C THR A 366 -2.25 -6.66 -35.48
N VAL A 367 -1.01 -6.72 -34.95
CA VAL A 367 -0.77 -7.11 -33.56
C VAL A 367 -1.31 -6.05 -32.59
N TYR A 368 -1.25 -4.78 -32.93
CA TYR A 368 -1.83 -3.70 -32.12
C TYR A 368 -3.35 -3.89 -31.91
N PHE A 369 -4.10 -4.13 -32.96
CA PHE A 369 -5.53 -4.38 -32.84
C PHE A 369 -5.88 -5.75 -32.27
N SER A 370 -4.95 -6.71 -32.28
CA SER A 370 -5.17 -8.02 -31.66
C SER A 370 -5.23 -8.00 -30.14
N GLN A 371 -4.73 -6.91 -29.51
CA GLN A 371 -4.78 -6.72 -28.06
C GLN A 371 -6.21 -6.61 -27.51
N HIS A 372 -7.15 -6.16 -28.34
CA HIS A 372 -8.53 -5.97 -27.92
C HIS A 372 -9.26 -7.31 -27.73
N PRO A 373 -10.04 -7.47 -26.64
CA PRO A 373 -10.91 -8.62 -26.45
C PRO A 373 -11.80 -8.87 -27.68
N CYS A 374 -12.01 -10.13 -28.00
CA CYS A 374 -12.82 -10.60 -29.14
C CYS A 374 -12.27 -10.25 -30.55
N ASN A 375 -11.09 -9.63 -30.66
CA ASN A 375 -10.54 -9.21 -31.95
C ASN A 375 -9.66 -10.27 -32.63
N ARG A 376 -10.16 -11.50 -32.68
CA ARG A 376 -9.43 -12.70 -33.13
C ARG A 376 -8.88 -12.59 -34.58
N ALA A 377 -9.58 -11.88 -35.47
CA ALA A 377 -9.17 -11.74 -36.86
C ALA A 377 -7.78 -11.10 -37.04
N TYR A 378 -7.31 -10.36 -36.03
CA TYR A 378 -6.01 -9.69 -35.99
C TYR A 378 -4.90 -10.52 -35.33
N ARG A 379 -5.17 -11.75 -34.87
CA ARG A 379 -4.18 -12.61 -34.23
C ARG A 379 -3.44 -13.42 -35.26
N ILE A 380 -2.13 -13.15 -35.40
CA ILE A 380 -1.29 -13.74 -36.45
C ILE A 380 -0.16 -14.63 -35.93
N ARG A 381 0.04 -14.65 -34.60
CA ARG A 381 1.10 -15.42 -33.95
C ARG A 381 0.55 -16.23 -32.77
N GLU A 382 -0.47 -17.04 -33.08
CA GLU A 382 -1.04 -17.92 -32.07
C GLU A 382 -0.15 -19.19 -31.91
N GLY A 383 0.20 -19.50 -30.64
CA GLY A 383 0.79 -20.79 -30.24
C GLY A 383 -0.24 -21.63 -29.52
N ALA A 384 -0.10 -22.96 -29.59
CA ALA A 384 -0.91 -23.86 -28.79
C ALA A 384 -0.16 -24.18 -27.48
N ILE A 385 -0.76 -23.76 -26.34
CA ILE A 385 -0.22 -24.00 -25.00
C ILE A 385 -1.33 -24.53 -24.09
N THR A 386 -0.97 -24.99 -22.90
CA THR A 386 -1.95 -25.41 -21.89
C THR A 386 -2.51 -24.21 -21.10
N ASN A 387 -3.65 -24.43 -20.43
CA ASN A 387 -4.21 -23.46 -19.48
C ASN A 387 -3.24 -23.12 -18.34
N GLU A 388 -2.43 -24.09 -17.89
CA GLU A 388 -1.39 -23.87 -16.87
C GLU A 388 -0.31 -22.92 -17.37
N GLN A 389 0.23 -23.18 -18.55
CA GLN A 389 1.22 -22.30 -19.19
C GLN A 389 0.66 -20.89 -19.44
N PHE A 390 -0.62 -20.80 -19.82
CA PHE A 390 -1.28 -19.51 -19.93
C PHE A 390 -1.37 -18.79 -18.58
N ALA A 391 -1.71 -19.50 -17.50
CA ALA A 391 -1.80 -18.93 -16.17
C ALA A 391 -0.41 -18.44 -15.68
N ASP A 392 0.67 -19.17 -15.97
CA ASP A 392 2.03 -18.72 -15.71
C ASP A 392 2.36 -17.40 -16.44
N MET A 393 2.01 -17.34 -17.72
CA MET A 393 2.29 -16.16 -18.57
C MET A 393 1.37 -14.96 -18.29
N ALA A 394 0.21 -15.20 -17.69
CA ALA A 394 -0.77 -14.15 -17.41
C ALA A 394 -0.31 -13.17 -16.33
N ALA A 395 0.67 -13.55 -15.51
CA ALA A 395 1.32 -12.72 -14.50
C ALA A 395 0.29 -11.94 -13.64
N LEU A 396 -0.53 -12.66 -12.85
CA LEU A 396 -1.52 -12.07 -11.94
C LEU A 396 -0.86 -11.44 -10.69
N HIS A 397 0.31 -10.83 -10.88
CA HIS A 397 1.07 -10.19 -9.83
C HIS A 397 1.37 -8.73 -10.19
N ARG A 398 1.49 -7.90 -9.18
CA ARG A 398 1.93 -6.51 -9.30
C ARG A 398 2.48 -6.02 -7.96
N ALA A 399 3.29 -4.96 -7.99
CA ALA A 399 3.56 -4.20 -6.79
C ALA A 399 2.27 -3.54 -6.29
N ALA A 400 2.00 -3.62 -5.00
CA ALA A 400 0.83 -2.98 -4.43
C ALA A 400 0.96 -1.46 -4.42
N MET A 401 -0.18 -0.79 -4.39
CA MET A 401 -0.27 0.67 -4.45
C MET A 401 -0.54 1.32 -3.10
N GLY A 402 -0.66 0.51 -2.05
CA GLY A 402 -1.06 0.99 -0.74
C GLY A 402 -2.54 1.36 -0.65
N LYS A 403 -2.90 1.94 0.46
CA LYS A 403 -4.30 2.19 0.85
C LYS A 403 -4.89 3.38 0.08
N PRO A 404 -6.13 3.31 -0.42
CA PRO A 404 -6.79 4.44 -1.03
C PRO A 404 -7.04 5.54 0.00
N GLY A 405 -6.93 6.82 -0.42
CA GLY A 405 -7.05 7.96 0.48
C GLY A 405 -8.45 8.11 1.11
N GLY A 406 -9.52 7.73 0.42
CA GLY A 406 -10.89 7.97 0.86
C GLY A 406 -11.40 7.04 1.97
N ASN A 407 -10.76 5.89 2.17
CA ASN A 407 -11.20 4.84 3.08
C ASN A 407 -10.32 4.74 4.33
N VAL A 408 -9.71 5.83 4.77
CA VAL A 408 -8.89 5.88 5.99
C VAL A 408 -9.32 7.04 6.88
N PRO A 409 -9.21 6.92 8.21
CA PRO A 409 -9.72 7.90 9.16
C PRO A 409 -9.24 9.34 8.94
N TRP A 410 -8.03 9.53 8.43
CA TRP A 410 -7.48 10.86 8.15
C TRP A 410 -7.73 11.35 6.71
N GLY A 411 -8.47 10.58 5.90
CA GLY A 411 -9.04 10.97 4.61
C GLY A 411 -8.06 11.14 3.45
N THR A 412 -6.75 11.28 3.72
CA THR A 412 -5.71 11.45 2.70
C THR A 412 -4.49 10.62 3.03
N PRO A 413 -3.74 10.14 2.03
CA PRO A 413 -2.43 9.52 2.27
C PRO A 413 -1.50 10.46 3.04
N ILE A 414 -0.75 9.89 3.98
CA ILE A 414 0.25 10.66 4.72
C ILE A 414 1.42 11.02 3.81
N THR A 415 1.89 10.04 3.03
CA THR A 415 2.95 10.24 2.05
C THR A 415 2.92 9.13 1.00
N TRP A 416 3.72 9.30 -0.03
CA TRP A 416 4.05 8.25 -0.98
C TRP A 416 5.47 7.75 -0.75
N PHE A 417 5.68 6.45 -0.96
CA PHE A 417 7.00 5.86 -1.08
C PHE A 417 7.18 5.22 -2.45
N PRO A 418 8.34 5.37 -3.11
CA PRO A 418 8.67 4.54 -4.25
C PRO A 418 8.81 3.08 -3.79
N THR A 419 8.51 2.13 -4.68
CA THR A 419 8.90 0.74 -4.50
C THR A 419 10.19 0.45 -5.28
N ILE A 420 10.80 -0.70 -5.04
CA ILE A 420 11.99 -1.12 -5.80
C ILE A 420 11.69 -1.34 -7.29
N THR A 421 10.43 -1.59 -7.65
CA THR A 421 9.96 -1.72 -9.03
C THR A 421 9.52 -0.38 -9.63
N ARG A 422 9.80 0.75 -8.98
CA ARG A 422 9.37 2.09 -9.40
C ARG A 422 7.86 2.27 -9.50
N SER A 423 7.08 1.49 -8.78
CA SER A 423 5.68 1.80 -8.50
C SER A 423 5.56 2.71 -7.26
N ALA A 424 4.38 3.28 -7.05
CA ALA A 424 4.13 4.19 -5.93
C ALA A 424 3.29 3.50 -4.87
N TYR A 425 3.79 3.48 -3.62
CA TYR A 425 3.04 2.99 -2.47
C TYR A 425 2.46 4.15 -1.66
N ARG A 426 1.14 4.18 -1.50
CA ARG A 426 0.41 5.15 -0.66
C ARG A 426 0.51 4.73 0.81
N PHE A 427 1.23 5.48 1.59
CA PHE A 427 1.37 5.20 3.02
C PHE A 427 0.29 5.90 3.83
N ASN A 428 -0.40 5.14 4.66
CA ASN A 428 -1.26 5.58 5.74
C ASN A 428 -0.93 4.81 7.01
N PHE A 429 -1.05 5.46 8.16
CA PHE A 429 -0.92 4.77 9.44
C PHE A 429 -2.06 3.78 9.65
N HIS A 430 -3.29 4.23 9.44
CA HIS A 430 -4.50 3.47 9.73
C HIS A 430 -4.74 2.36 8.70
N GLU A 431 -5.32 1.27 9.20
CA GLU A 431 -5.96 0.26 8.34
C GLU A 431 -7.15 0.86 7.58
N GLU A 432 -7.58 0.19 6.51
CA GLU A 432 -8.80 0.60 5.81
C GLU A 432 -10.00 0.67 6.76
N GLY A 433 -10.84 1.66 6.56
CA GLY A 433 -12.04 1.86 7.36
C GLY A 433 -12.85 3.06 6.91
N ASP A 434 -14.11 3.06 7.28
CA ASP A 434 -15.03 4.16 6.97
C ASP A 434 -14.66 5.41 7.80
N PRO A 435 -14.28 6.54 7.17
CA PRO A 435 -13.95 7.77 7.90
C PRO A 435 -15.08 8.32 8.76
N ALA A 436 -16.33 7.91 8.51
CA ALA A 436 -17.50 8.32 9.30
C ALA A 436 -17.70 7.47 10.56
N LYS A 437 -16.93 6.40 10.74
CA LYS A 437 -16.99 5.51 11.90
C LYS A 437 -15.84 5.77 12.87
N GLU A 438 -15.75 4.95 13.94
CA GLU A 438 -14.58 4.98 14.81
C GLU A 438 -13.29 4.74 14.00
N PRO A 439 -12.19 5.48 14.30
CA PRO A 439 -10.92 5.27 13.63
C PRO A 439 -10.46 3.81 13.72
N THR A 440 -9.99 3.28 12.59
CA THR A 440 -9.32 1.97 12.53
C THR A 440 -7.96 2.05 13.24
N ASN A 441 -7.34 0.90 13.48
CA ASN A 441 -6.03 0.87 14.11
C ASN A 441 -4.94 1.43 13.17
N GLY A 442 -4.14 2.39 13.66
CA GLY A 442 -3.04 3.02 12.92
C GLY A 442 -1.68 2.86 13.60
N HIS A 443 -1.60 2.05 14.65
CA HIS A 443 -0.36 1.88 15.39
C HIS A 443 0.71 1.20 14.52
N THR A 444 1.94 1.70 14.62
CA THR A 444 3.02 1.32 13.72
C THR A 444 4.27 0.94 14.51
N LEU A 445 4.91 -0.17 14.14
CA LEU A 445 6.23 -0.56 14.62
C LEU A 445 7.29 -0.19 13.56
N ILE A 446 8.36 0.49 13.98
CA ILE A 446 9.56 0.67 13.17
C ILE A 446 10.68 -0.16 13.78
N LEU A 447 11.11 -1.17 13.04
CA LEU A 447 12.14 -2.13 13.47
C LEU A 447 13.43 -1.93 12.67
N GLY A 448 14.57 -1.91 13.35
CA GLY A 448 15.87 -1.85 12.69
C GLY A 448 17.02 -1.59 13.67
N ARG A 449 18.22 -2.03 13.31
CA ARG A 449 19.42 -1.85 14.14
C ARG A 449 19.77 -0.38 14.40
N MET A 450 20.64 -0.14 15.33
CA MET A 450 21.19 1.20 15.57
C MET A 450 21.84 1.75 14.28
N GLY A 451 21.52 3.00 13.93
CA GLY A 451 22.03 3.67 12.72
C GLY A 451 21.36 3.27 11.41
N SER A 452 20.31 2.42 11.43
CA SER A 452 19.56 2.06 10.23
C SER A 452 18.64 3.17 9.70
N GLY A 453 18.38 4.22 10.49
CA GLY A 453 17.53 5.35 10.10
C GLY A 453 16.13 5.34 10.73
N LYS A 454 15.84 4.51 11.74
CA LYS A 454 14.54 4.48 12.41
C LYS A 454 14.01 5.86 12.81
N SER A 455 14.81 6.61 13.58
CA SER A 455 14.41 7.93 14.08
C SER A 455 14.19 8.93 12.95
N VAL A 456 14.96 8.82 11.85
CA VAL A 456 14.79 9.64 10.65
C VAL A 456 13.45 9.33 9.97
N GLN A 457 13.11 8.04 9.81
CA GLN A 457 11.84 7.64 9.23
C GLN A 457 10.66 8.08 10.11
N ALA A 458 10.75 7.92 11.42
CA ALA A 458 9.72 8.39 12.34
C ALA A 458 9.54 9.91 12.28
N ALA A 459 10.64 10.67 12.24
CA ALA A 459 10.60 12.12 12.12
C ALA A 459 10.05 12.57 10.75
N PHE A 460 10.40 11.88 9.67
CA PHE A 460 9.83 12.12 8.34
C PHE A 460 8.31 11.87 8.32
N LEU A 461 7.85 10.74 8.85
CA LEU A 461 6.42 10.43 8.92
C LEU A 461 5.66 11.45 9.79
N ALA A 462 6.28 11.90 10.90
CA ALA A 462 5.72 12.96 11.75
C ALA A 462 5.60 14.30 11.01
N ALA A 463 6.62 14.65 10.21
CA ALA A 463 6.59 15.85 9.37
C ALA A 463 5.47 15.75 8.30
N GLN A 464 5.34 14.59 7.64
CA GLN A 464 4.30 14.35 6.64
C GLN A 464 2.88 14.33 7.26
N ALA A 465 2.72 13.88 8.51
CA ALA A 465 1.45 13.89 9.24
C ALA A 465 0.92 15.32 9.51
N GLN A 466 1.77 16.35 9.35
CA GLN A 466 1.32 17.75 9.42
C GLN A 466 0.32 18.10 8.32
N ARG A 467 0.26 17.35 7.25
CA ARG A 467 -0.74 17.46 6.18
C ARG A 467 -2.18 17.40 6.72
N VAL A 468 -2.40 16.57 7.73
CA VAL A 468 -3.69 16.42 8.42
C VAL A 468 -3.76 17.20 9.74
N GLY A 469 -2.78 18.08 10.00
CA GLY A 469 -2.70 18.86 11.22
C GLY A 469 -2.43 18.04 12.49
N ALA A 470 -1.79 16.88 12.37
CA ALA A 470 -1.53 15.99 13.49
C ALA A 470 -0.59 16.62 14.52
N ARG A 471 -0.94 16.48 15.82
CA ARG A 471 0.00 16.74 16.94
C ARG A 471 0.97 15.58 17.07
N VAL A 472 2.18 15.87 17.54
CA VAL A 472 3.21 14.86 17.72
C VAL A 472 3.80 14.96 19.12
N PHE A 473 3.76 13.84 19.86
CA PHE A 473 4.46 13.66 21.14
C PHE A 473 5.59 12.67 20.94
N VAL A 474 6.80 13.03 21.38
CA VAL A 474 8.00 12.19 21.22
C VAL A 474 8.60 11.83 22.56
N PHE A 475 8.60 10.56 22.89
CA PHE A 475 9.37 9.98 23.98
C PHE A 475 10.73 9.54 23.43
N ASP A 476 11.73 10.38 23.63
CA ASP A 476 13.06 10.25 23.03
C ASP A 476 14.05 9.59 23.98
N TYR A 477 14.95 8.78 23.43
CA TYR A 477 16.04 8.17 24.15
C TYR A 477 17.38 8.59 23.53
N ARG A 478 18.27 9.11 24.38
CA ARG A 478 19.58 9.65 23.98
C ARG A 478 19.52 10.82 22.99
N ARG A 479 18.42 11.59 23.03
CA ARG A 479 18.22 12.82 22.22
C ARG A 479 18.31 12.59 20.71
N GLY A 480 17.99 11.41 20.25
CA GLY A 480 18.06 11.07 18.82
C GLY A 480 17.15 11.94 17.95
N MET A 481 16.06 12.46 18.52
CA MET A 481 15.07 13.25 17.82
C MET A 481 15.01 14.74 18.26
N GLU A 482 15.88 15.19 19.19
CA GLU A 482 15.85 16.58 19.69
C GLU A 482 15.87 17.62 18.56
N MET A 483 16.83 17.50 17.65
CA MET A 483 17.01 18.45 16.55
C MET A 483 15.79 18.47 15.62
N ALA A 484 15.26 17.28 15.27
CA ALA A 484 14.08 17.15 14.44
C ALA A 484 12.86 17.81 15.08
N VAL A 485 12.59 17.53 16.37
CA VAL A 485 11.48 18.16 17.12
C VAL A 485 11.60 19.68 17.12
N ARG A 486 12.78 20.22 17.39
CA ARG A 486 13.01 21.68 17.39
C ARG A 486 12.87 22.28 15.99
N ALA A 487 13.42 21.64 14.97
CA ALA A 487 13.26 22.07 13.56
C ALA A 487 11.80 22.10 13.13
N LEU A 488 10.99 21.13 13.58
CA LEU A 488 9.54 21.06 13.34
C LEU A 488 8.74 22.11 14.17
N GLY A 489 9.44 23.02 14.85
CA GLY A 489 8.84 24.09 15.65
C GLY A 489 8.36 23.63 17.03
N GLY A 490 8.84 22.48 17.48
CA GLY A 490 8.44 21.85 18.72
C GLY A 490 9.21 22.33 19.95
N LYS A 491 8.59 22.06 21.11
CA LYS A 491 9.24 22.19 22.42
C LYS A 491 9.93 20.88 22.77
N TYR A 492 11.14 20.96 23.32
CA TYR A 492 11.88 19.79 23.77
C TYR A 492 12.35 19.96 25.19
N SER A 493 11.93 19.06 26.09
CA SER A 493 12.21 19.09 27.52
C SER A 493 13.15 17.97 27.92
N GLU A 494 14.18 18.27 28.68
CA GLU A 494 15.08 17.29 29.24
C GLU A 494 14.68 16.99 30.70
N LEU A 495 14.39 15.73 30.98
CA LEU A 495 14.05 15.29 32.33
C LEU A 495 15.24 14.58 32.95
N ARG A 496 16.03 15.32 33.75
CA ARG A 496 17.24 14.82 34.37
C ARG A 496 17.02 14.45 35.81
N ALA A 497 17.58 13.31 36.24
CA ALA A 497 17.53 12.90 37.63
C ALA A 497 18.24 13.93 38.53
N GLY A 498 17.53 14.37 39.59
CA GLY A 498 18.02 15.35 40.52
C GLY A 498 17.81 16.81 40.14
N GLU A 499 17.43 17.10 38.90
CA GLU A 499 17.06 18.45 38.43
C GLU A 499 15.55 18.69 38.52
N ARG A 500 15.15 19.97 38.56
CA ARG A 500 13.74 20.37 38.61
C ARG A 500 13.01 19.93 37.35
N THR A 501 11.88 19.20 37.48
CA THR A 501 11.11 18.63 36.37
C THR A 501 10.02 19.56 35.82
N GLY A 502 9.51 20.45 36.62
CA GLY A 502 8.32 21.25 36.28
C GLY A 502 6.98 20.54 36.50
N LEU A 503 6.99 19.32 36.99
CA LEU A 503 5.77 18.51 37.16
C LEU A 503 5.07 18.77 38.53
N ASN A 504 3.76 19.09 38.49
CA ASN A 504 2.95 19.16 39.70
C ASN A 504 1.52 18.67 39.45
N PRO A 505 1.26 17.36 39.65
CA PRO A 505 -0.09 16.79 39.45
C PRO A 505 -1.14 17.37 40.43
N LEU A 506 -0.77 17.85 41.62
CA LEU A 506 -1.68 18.48 42.58
C LEU A 506 -2.32 19.75 42.05
N TRP A 507 -1.63 20.43 41.12
CA TRP A 507 -2.11 21.67 40.53
C TRP A 507 -3.15 21.43 39.45
N VAL A 508 -3.01 20.36 38.68
CA VAL A 508 -3.80 20.10 37.47
C VAL A 508 -4.96 19.14 37.66
N GLU A 509 -4.76 18.04 38.43
CA GLU A 509 -5.73 16.95 38.55
C GLU A 509 -6.77 17.26 39.68
N THR A 510 -7.64 18.26 39.42
CA THR A 510 -8.57 18.80 40.43
C THR A 510 -10.04 18.53 40.13
N ASP A 511 -10.41 18.10 38.91
CA ASP A 511 -11.77 17.65 38.59
C ASP A 511 -12.03 16.23 39.13
N THR A 512 -13.25 15.75 39.05
CA THR A 512 -13.65 14.45 39.63
C THR A 512 -12.77 13.30 39.10
N ALA A 513 -12.55 13.21 37.77
CA ALA A 513 -11.73 12.17 37.19
C ALA A 513 -10.25 12.33 37.56
N GLY A 514 -9.77 13.57 37.69
CA GLY A 514 -8.43 13.88 38.17
C GLY A 514 -8.19 13.48 39.59
N GLN A 515 -9.14 13.75 40.48
CA GLN A 515 -9.08 13.37 41.89
C GLN A 515 -9.06 11.84 42.07
N GLU A 516 -9.86 11.10 41.31
CA GLU A 516 -9.83 9.64 41.32
C GLU A 516 -8.47 9.12 40.88
N TRP A 517 -8.00 9.57 39.70
CA TRP A 517 -6.69 9.17 39.18
C TRP A 517 -5.54 9.53 40.16
N LEU A 518 -5.53 10.75 40.63
CA LEU A 518 -4.51 11.26 41.59
C LEU A 518 -4.50 10.45 42.89
N SER A 519 -5.66 10.10 43.39
CA SER A 519 -5.78 9.29 44.60
C SER A 519 -5.18 7.89 44.42
N ASP A 520 -5.56 7.21 43.36
CA ASP A 520 -5.07 5.86 43.08
C ASP A 520 -3.56 5.87 42.74
N TRP A 521 -3.11 6.87 42.03
CA TRP A 521 -1.70 7.06 41.70
C TRP A 521 -0.84 7.33 42.94
N LEU A 522 -1.30 8.20 43.88
CA LEU A 522 -0.61 8.47 45.12
C LEU A 522 -0.58 7.26 46.06
N ILE A 523 -1.68 6.50 46.12
CA ILE A 523 -1.73 5.24 46.87
C ILE A 523 -0.64 4.31 46.33
N HIS A 524 -0.57 4.13 45.02
CA HIS A 524 0.43 3.26 44.40
C HIS A 524 1.87 3.76 44.61
N LEU A 525 2.12 5.08 44.55
CA LEU A 525 3.43 5.65 44.86
C LEU A 525 3.88 5.36 46.30
N MET A 526 2.94 5.46 47.26
CA MET A 526 3.22 5.22 48.68
C MET A 526 3.37 3.73 49.00
N GLU A 527 2.70 2.85 48.28
CA GLU A 527 2.84 1.40 48.41
C GLU A 527 4.17 0.88 47.86
N SER A 528 4.71 1.56 46.82
CA SER A 528 5.96 1.15 46.17
C SER A 528 7.14 1.17 47.14
N GLY A 529 7.69 -0.01 47.44
CA GLY A 529 8.79 -0.20 48.37
C GLY A 529 8.43 -0.21 49.85
N HIS A 530 7.15 -0.05 50.20
CA HIS A 530 6.69 0.03 51.62
C HIS A 530 5.57 -0.95 51.97
N GLY A 531 5.03 -1.70 50.98
CA GLY A 531 3.86 -2.56 51.20
C GLY A 531 2.53 -1.84 51.10
N GLN A 532 1.43 -2.61 51.02
CA GLN A 532 0.07 -2.12 50.79
C GLN A 532 -0.41 -1.20 51.92
N LEU A 533 -1.19 -0.18 51.54
CA LEU A 533 -1.86 0.70 52.47
C LEU A 533 -3.09 0.02 53.10
N GLN A 534 -3.31 0.29 54.39
CA GLN A 534 -4.54 -0.12 55.04
C GLN A 534 -5.73 0.69 54.46
N PRO A 535 -6.96 0.16 54.53
CA PRO A 535 -8.15 0.86 53.99
C PRO A 535 -8.35 2.26 54.58
N GLU A 536 -8.00 2.46 55.85
CA GLU A 536 -8.05 3.73 56.57
C GLU A 536 -7.07 4.75 55.98
N GLN A 537 -5.84 4.30 55.70
CA GLN A 537 -4.80 5.12 55.07
C GLN A 537 -5.18 5.53 53.65
N SER A 538 -5.74 4.61 52.88
CA SER A 538 -6.24 4.92 51.53
C SER A 538 -7.38 5.95 51.55
N ARG A 539 -8.25 5.88 52.54
CA ARG A 539 -9.30 6.90 52.78
C ARG A 539 -8.71 8.27 53.13
N ALA A 540 -7.65 8.31 53.93
CA ALA A 540 -6.94 9.54 54.29
C ALA A 540 -6.35 10.22 53.05
N VAL A 541 -5.71 9.46 52.13
CA VAL A 541 -5.19 9.98 50.85
C VAL A 541 -6.33 10.57 50.01
N ARG A 542 -7.43 9.83 49.83
CA ARG A 542 -8.59 10.31 49.06
C ARG A 542 -9.20 11.58 49.64
N ALA A 543 -9.28 11.68 50.96
CA ALA A 543 -9.76 12.87 51.66
C ALA A 543 -8.82 14.07 51.43
N ALA A 544 -7.51 13.87 51.52
CA ALA A 544 -6.52 14.92 51.28
C ALA A 544 -6.54 15.41 49.81
N VAL A 545 -6.68 14.50 48.87
CA VAL A 545 -6.82 14.86 47.43
C VAL A 545 -8.06 15.73 47.20
N ARG A 546 -9.20 15.40 47.81
CA ARG A 546 -10.42 16.21 47.73
C ARG A 546 -10.22 17.60 48.32
N GLN A 547 -9.62 17.68 49.52
CA GLN A 547 -9.33 18.96 50.15
C GLN A 547 -8.34 19.81 49.34
N ASN A 548 -7.31 19.20 48.73
CA ASN A 548 -6.42 19.90 47.82
C ASN A 548 -7.16 20.48 46.61
N ALA A 549 -8.08 19.73 46.02
CA ALA A 549 -8.88 20.19 44.88
C ALA A 549 -9.82 21.34 45.24
N GLU A 550 -10.40 21.32 46.48
CA GLU A 550 -11.29 22.36 47.02
C GLU A 550 -10.56 23.59 47.54
N ALA A 551 -9.21 23.54 47.65
CA ALA A 551 -8.42 24.63 48.18
C ALA A 551 -8.57 25.90 47.33
N ARG A 552 -9.10 27.01 47.99
CA ARG A 552 -9.26 28.33 47.30
C ARG A 552 -7.93 29.02 47.07
N ASN A 553 -6.95 28.83 47.94
CA ASN A 553 -5.61 29.34 47.79
C ASN A 553 -4.75 28.35 47.01
N LEU A 554 -4.48 28.63 45.75
CA LEU A 554 -3.71 27.77 44.87
C LEU A 554 -2.26 27.55 45.31
N ASN A 555 -1.68 28.51 46.04
CA ASN A 555 -0.33 28.38 46.60
C ASN A 555 -0.18 27.23 47.63
N LEU A 556 -1.30 26.67 48.13
CA LEU A 556 -1.29 25.51 48.99
C LEU A 556 -1.18 24.18 48.24
N ARG A 557 -1.28 24.19 46.92
CA ARG A 557 -1.17 22.98 46.08
C ARG A 557 0.29 22.58 45.82
N THR A 558 1.12 22.62 46.82
CA THR A 558 2.49 22.13 46.82
C THR A 558 2.61 20.76 47.49
N TRP A 559 3.60 20.03 47.16
CA TRP A 559 3.85 18.71 47.78
C TRP A 559 4.12 18.78 49.29
N THR A 560 4.80 19.82 49.73
CA THR A 560 5.04 20.07 51.15
C THR A 560 3.73 20.32 51.90
N GLU A 561 2.86 21.17 51.40
CA GLU A 561 1.57 21.46 52.04
C GLU A 561 0.63 20.25 51.95
N PHE A 562 0.65 19.53 50.82
CA PHE A 562 -0.13 18.31 50.70
C PHE A 562 0.31 17.20 51.64
N ALA A 563 1.61 17.04 51.88
CA ALA A 563 2.12 16.09 52.86
C ALA A 563 1.61 16.40 54.28
N GLN A 564 1.57 17.68 54.65
CA GLN A 564 0.98 18.14 55.91
C GLN A 564 -0.52 17.88 55.94
N LEU A 565 -1.20 18.10 54.82
CA LEU A 565 -2.63 17.82 54.72
C LEU A 565 -2.95 16.34 54.91
N VAL A 566 -2.16 15.43 54.28
CA VAL A 566 -2.29 13.99 54.49
C VAL A 566 -2.03 13.62 55.96
N ALA A 567 -0.98 14.16 56.58
CA ALA A 567 -0.64 13.89 57.96
C ALA A 567 -1.73 14.39 58.96
N ALA A 568 -2.44 15.45 58.63
CA ALA A 568 -3.50 16.02 59.45
C ALA A 568 -4.84 15.26 59.34
N THR A 569 -5.00 14.39 58.34
CA THR A 569 -6.23 13.57 58.21
C THR A 569 -6.23 12.43 59.22
N PRO A 570 -7.39 11.94 59.67
CA PRO A 570 -7.46 10.72 60.48
C PRO A 570 -6.71 9.58 59.76
N ASP A 571 -5.86 8.87 60.52
CA ASP A 571 -5.03 7.77 60.02
C ASP A 571 -3.92 8.17 58.99
N GLY A 572 -3.79 9.47 58.66
CA GLY A 572 -2.81 9.97 57.73
C GLY A 572 -1.41 10.15 58.30
N GLY A 573 -1.28 10.28 59.65
CA GLY A 573 0.02 10.49 60.29
C GLY A 573 1.04 9.38 60.04
N ALA A 574 0.61 8.14 59.92
CA ALA A 574 1.46 7.01 59.55
C ALA A 574 1.99 7.06 58.11
N LEU A 575 1.44 7.94 57.26
CA LEU A 575 1.86 8.16 55.88
C LEU A 575 2.82 9.33 55.71
N ALA A 576 3.04 10.12 56.78
CA ALA A 576 3.87 11.32 56.71
C ALA A 576 5.27 11.04 56.18
N ASP A 577 5.93 9.99 56.65
CA ASP A 577 7.27 9.62 56.19
C ASP A 577 7.30 9.21 54.68
N ARG A 578 6.27 8.45 54.25
CA ARG A 578 6.15 8.03 52.82
C ARG A 578 5.88 9.22 51.89
N MET A 579 5.11 10.22 52.40
CA MET A 579 4.87 11.45 51.61
C MET A 579 6.07 12.40 51.64
N ASN A 580 6.80 12.46 52.73
CA ASN A 580 7.98 13.32 52.89
C ASN A 580 9.08 12.95 51.92
N GLU A 581 9.20 11.69 51.44
CA GLU A 581 10.16 11.32 50.42
C GLU A 581 10.06 12.16 49.15
N TRP A 582 8.86 12.71 48.84
CA TRP A 582 8.54 13.49 47.64
C TRP A 582 8.60 14.99 47.84
N THR A 583 8.80 15.47 49.05
CA THR A 583 8.88 16.90 49.35
C THR A 583 10.27 17.47 49.14
N ASP A 584 10.40 18.79 48.95
CA ASP A 584 11.68 19.43 48.68
C ASP A 584 12.70 19.11 49.80
N GLY A 585 13.93 18.83 49.37
CA GLY A 585 15.04 18.44 50.28
C GLY A 585 15.12 16.95 50.60
N HIS A 586 14.14 16.12 50.17
CA HIS A 586 14.14 14.68 50.34
C HIS A 586 14.45 13.94 49.03
N ARG A 587 14.54 12.60 49.12
CA ARG A 587 15.06 11.73 48.05
C ARG A 587 14.45 11.96 46.67
N PHE A 588 13.15 12.12 46.56
CA PHE A 588 12.38 12.32 45.33
C PHE A 588 11.86 13.74 45.15
N GLY A 589 12.23 14.66 46.03
CA GLY A 589 11.75 16.06 46.02
C GLY A 589 12.08 16.81 44.76
N TRP A 590 13.11 16.37 44.01
CA TRP A 590 13.47 16.94 42.75
C TRP A 590 12.38 16.71 41.68
N ILE A 591 11.51 15.69 41.83
CA ILE A 591 10.48 15.35 40.84
C ILE A 591 9.28 16.33 40.97
N PHE A 592 8.71 16.46 42.18
CA PHE A 592 7.50 17.25 42.39
C PHE A 592 7.67 18.30 43.50
N GLY A 593 8.56 18.05 44.45
CA GLY A 593 8.62 18.81 45.70
C GLY A 593 8.99 20.28 45.57
N ARG A 594 9.63 20.65 44.45
CA ARG A 594 10.09 22.02 44.17
C ARG A 594 9.09 22.84 43.36
N GLU A 595 8.01 22.24 42.88
CA GLU A 595 7.10 22.90 41.97
C GLU A 595 5.92 23.49 42.72
N ARG A 596 5.65 24.78 42.48
CA ARG A 596 4.44 25.47 43.00
C ARG A 596 3.29 25.31 41.99
N GLU A 597 3.58 25.41 40.74
CA GLU A 597 2.65 25.28 39.63
C GLU A 597 3.10 24.13 38.74
N ASP A 598 2.20 23.60 37.92
CA ASP A 598 2.60 22.69 36.85
C ASP A 598 3.09 23.50 35.66
N ASN A 599 4.39 23.51 35.49
CA ASN A 599 5.07 24.17 34.34
C ASN A 599 5.29 23.25 33.16
N PHE A 600 4.75 22.03 33.24
CA PHE A 600 4.86 21.04 32.16
C PHE A 600 3.85 21.32 31.04
N SER A 601 4.31 21.96 29.99
CA SER A 601 3.44 22.37 28.87
C SER A 601 3.42 21.31 27.77
N LEU A 602 2.21 20.83 27.43
CA LEU A 602 1.94 20.04 26.22
C LEU A 602 1.40 20.92 25.07
N ASP A 603 1.55 22.24 25.18
CA ASP A 603 1.09 23.17 24.15
C ASP A 603 2.10 23.27 23.02
N GLY A 604 1.66 22.96 21.82
CA GLY A 604 2.45 22.93 20.59
C GLY A 604 2.01 21.82 19.67
N GLN A 605 2.43 21.97 18.42
CA GLN A 605 2.20 20.94 17.40
C GLN A 605 3.14 19.74 17.60
N PHE A 606 4.36 20.01 18.08
CA PHE A 606 5.37 19.01 18.43
C PHE A 606 5.83 19.22 19.87
N VAL A 607 5.92 18.15 20.63
CA VAL A 607 6.47 18.17 21.98
C VAL A 607 7.32 16.92 22.19
N GLY A 608 8.58 17.10 22.52
CA GLY A 608 9.54 16.01 22.76
C GLY A 608 10.03 16.01 24.21
N PHE A 609 10.32 14.81 24.71
CA PHE A 609 10.87 14.57 26.03
C PHE A 609 12.09 13.69 25.94
N ASP A 610 13.25 14.15 26.44
CA ASP A 610 14.38 13.29 26.71
C ASP A 610 14.13 12.52 28.00
N LEU A 611 13.96 11.23 27.88
CA LEU A 611 13.71 10.33 29.00
C LEU A 611 14.95 9.50 29.37
N THR A 612 16.13 9.78 28.82
CA THR A 612 17.33 8.97 28.97
C THR A 612 17.65 8.69 30.43
N ASP A 613 17.80 9.74 31.26
CA ASP A 613 18.17 9.60 32.66
C ASP A 613 17.08 8.91 33.48
N ILE A 614 15.81 9.10 33.10
CA ILE A 614 14.67 8.45 33.75
C ILE A 614 14.61 6.96 33.42
N LEU A 615 14.83 6.60 32.15
CA LEU A 615 14.78 5.21 31.69
C LEU A 615 16.02 4.40 32.13
N ASP A 616 17.19 5.03 32.18
CA ASP A 616 18.43 4.40 32.62
C ASP A 616 18.59 4.38 34.15
N SER A 617 17.71 5.08 34.91
CA SER A 617 17.71 5.06 36.36
C SER A 617 17.37 3.68 36.92
N GLU A 618 18.16 3.19 37.87
CA GLU A 618 17.85 1.97 38.64
C GLU A 618 16.65 2.16 39.58
N ASN A 619 16.20 3.40 39.77
CA ASN A 619 15.13 3.73 40.68
C ASN A 619 13.74 3.61 40.04
N ASN A 620 13.16 2.42 40.13
CA ASN A 620 11.83 2.14 39.58
C ASN A 620 10.73 3.07 40.11
N LYS A 621 10.85 3.55 41.36
CA LYS A 621 9.86 4.45 41.99
C LYS A 621 9.84 5.82 41.33
N ALA A 622 11.02 6.42 41.08
CA ALA A 622 11.15 7.68 40.36
C ALA A 622 10.68 7.55 38.92
N ARG A 623 11.11 6.50 38.25
CA ARG A 623 10.70 6.19 36.84
C ARG A 623 9.17 6.12 36.74
N MET A 624 8.54 5.34 37.61
CA MET A 624 7.10 5.18 37.62
C MET A 624 6.39 6.53 37.86
N ALA A 625 6.83 7.32 38.83
CA ALA A 625 6.22 8.61 39.13
C ALA A 625 6.22 9.57 37.94
N VAL A 626 7.36 9.74 37.28
CA VAL A 626 7.51 10.67 36.14
C VAL A 626 6.70 10.20 34.95
N LEU A 627 6.90 8.96 34.52
CA LEU A 627 6.29 8.47 33.28
C LEU A 627 4.76 8.37 33.41
N SER A 628 4.23 7.88 34.55
CA SER A 628 2.80 7.77 34.73
C SER A 628 2.09 9.13 34.68
N TYR A 629 2.73 10.18 35.21
CA TYR A 629 2.17 11.52 35.14
C TYR A 629 2.25 12.09 33.70
N ILE A 630 3.36 11.94 33.01
CA ILE A 630 3.46 12.37 31.60
C ILE A 630 2.40 11.67 30.74
N PHE A 631 2.23 10.36 30.92
CA PHE A 631 1.19 9.60 30.21
C PHE A 631 -0.20 10.14 30.52
N ARG A 632 -0.49 10.42 31.80
CA ARG A 632 -1.76 11.02 32.20
C ARG A 632 -2.02 12.36 31.52
N ARG A 633 -1.02 13.21 31.46
CA ARG A 633 -1.14 14.55 30.82
C ARG A 633 -1.42 14.41 29.31
N ILE A 634 -0.79 13.44 28.64
CA ILE A 634 -1.06 13.15 27.23
C ILE A 634 -2.46 12.57 27.04
N GLU A 635 -2.90 11.64 27.90
CA GLU A 635 -4.27 11.09 27.88
C GLU A 635 -5.32 12.20 27.93
N ARG A 636 -5.17 13.13 28.87
CA ARG A 636 -6.03 14.32 28.95
C ARG A 636 -5.99 15.18 27.67
N LYS A 637 -4.81 15.31 27.07
CA LYS A 637 -4.64 16.15 25.88
C LYS A 637 -5.29 15.55 24.65
N ILE A 638 -5.30 14.22 24.50
CA ILE A 638 -5.89 13.54 23.34
C ILE A 638 -7.40 13.35 23.44
N GLU A 639 -8.03 13.63 24.58
CA GLU A 639 -9.50 13.60 24.76
C GLU A 639 -10.25 14.51 23.76
N ASP A 640 -9.57 15.54 23.21
CA ASP A 640 -10.11 16.43 22.17
C ASP A 640 -10.20 15.78 20.79
N LYS A 641 -9.73 14.52 20.63
CA LYS A 641 -9.78 13.69 19.42
C LYS A 641 -9.14 14.32 18.17
N LYS A 642 -8.24 15.25 18.33
CA LYS A 642 -7.45 15.75 17.20
C LYS A 642 -6.49 14.68 16.73
N PRO A 643 -6.19 14.61 15.39
CA PRO A 643 -5.16 13.71 14.89
C PRO A 643 -3.88 13.85 15.70
N THR A 644 -3.39 12.74 16.24
CA THR A 644 -2.21 12.76 17.11
C THR A 644 -1.31 11.57 16.82
N VAL A 645 0.00 11.80 16.77
CA VAL A 645 1.04 10.76 16.66
C VAL A 645 1.86 10.76 17.94
N ILE A 646 1.97 9.61 18.60
CA ILE A 646 2.85 9.42 19.76
C ILE A 646 4.02 8.52 19.30
N ILE A 647 5.25 9.05 19.35
CA ILE A 647 6.45 8.32 19.00
C ILE A 647 7.16 7.88 20.29
N ILE A 648 7.48 6.59 20.38
CA ILE A 648 8.20 6.01 21.52
C ILE A 648 9.50 5.39 20.99
N ASP A 649 10.62 6.04 21.28
CA ASP A 649 11.94 5.52 20.95
C ASP A 649 12.42 4.49 21.98
N GLU A 650 13.14 3.45 21.52
CA GLU A 650 13.60 2.32 22.33
C GLU A 650 12.48 1.77 23.26
N ALA A 651 11.35 1.48 22.66
CA ALA A 651 10.12 1.09 23.39
C ALA A 651 10.31 -0.07 24.38
N TRP A 652 11.24 -0.99 24.11
CA TRP A 652 11.55 -2.12 24.99
C TRP A 652 12.03 -1.67 26.37
N LYS A 653 12.74 -0.54 26.48
CA LYS A 653 13.16 0.00 27.79
C LYS A 653 11.98 0.43 28.67
N ALA A 654 10.94 0.96 28.04
CA ALA A 654 9.72 1.29 28.77
C ALA A 654 8.95 0.03 29.18
N LEU A 655 9.06 -1.05 28.40
CA LEU A 655 8.36 -2.32 28.64
C LEU A 655 9.07 -3.25 29.65
N ASP A 656 10.28 -2.94 30.07
CA ASP A 656 11.00 -3.66 31.15
C ASP A 656 10.29 -3.55 32.53
N ASN A 657 9.33 -2.65 32.66
CA ASN A 657 8.52 -2.48 33.85
C ASN A 657 7.07 -2.87 33.56
N ASP A 658 6.54 -3.86 34.29
CA ASP A 658 5.18 -4.39 34.10
C ASP A 658 4.08 -3.32 34.17
N TYR A 659 4.25 -2.30 35.02
CA TYR A 659 3.30 -1.20 35.12
C TYR A 659 3.20 -0.41 33.80
N PHE A 660 4.33 -0.14 33.17
CA PHE A 660 4.35 0.58 31.89
C PHE A 660 3.93 -0.28 30.73
N ALA A 661 4.34 -1.54 30.73
CA ALA A 661 3.89 -2.49 29.73
C ALA A 661 2.37 -2.58 29.68
N ALA A 662 1.72 -2.74 30.85
CA ALA A 662 0.27 -2.74 30.97
C ALA A 662 -0.36 -1.39 30.53
N ARG A 663 0.30 -0.27 30.83
CA ARG A 663 -0.20 1.06 30.46
C ARG A 663 -0.10 1.31 28.95
N ILE A 664 1.03 0.94 28.33
CA ILE A 664 1.21 1.03 26.87
C ILE A 664 0.21 0.10 26.17
N GLU A 665 0.00 -1.11 26.67
CA GLU A 665 -1.01 -2.03 26.14
C GLU A 665 -2.41 -1.39 26.17
N ASN A 666 -2.79 -0.79 27.27
CA ASN A 666 -4.06 -0.06 27.39
C ASN A 666 -4.13 1.11 26.40
N TRP A 667 -3.04 1.84 26.20
CA TRP A 667 -2.97 2.91 25.22
C TRP A 667 -3.20 2.40 23.80
N LEU A 668 -2.56 1.32 23.41
CA LEU A 668 -2.74 0.74 22.07
C LEU A 668 -4.21 0.33 21.82
N VAL A 669 -4.94 -0.05 22.87
CA VAL A 669 -6.37 -0.37 22.75
C VAL A 669 -7.25 0.89 22.72
N THR A 670 -6.94 1.90 23.54
CA THR A 670 -7.82 3.05 23.77
C THR A 670 -7.50 4.27 22.90
N ALA A 671 -6.23 4.49 22.54
CA ALA A 671 -5.76 5.68 21.82
C ALA A 671 -6.39 5.81 20.43
N ARG A 672 -6.67 4.69 19.75
CA ARG A 672 -7.36 4.72 18.46
C ARG A 672 -8.71 5.46 18.55
N LYS A 673 -9.49 5.26 19.65
CA LYS A 673 -10.77 5.92 19.88
C LYS A 673 -10.63 7.44 20.07
N GLN A 674 -9.41 7.86 20.42
CA GLN A 674 -9.02 9.26 20.57
C GLN A 674 -8.31 9.81 19.32
N ASN A 675 -8.50 9.16 18.17
CA ASN A 675 -7.87 9.55 16.90
C ASN A 675 -6.34 9.67 16.98
N THR A 676 -5.72 8.75 17.73
CA THR A 676 -4.30 8.77 18.07
C THR A 676 -3.59 7.52 17.58
N VAL A 677 -2.46 7.71 16.92
CA VAL A 677 -1.56 6.68 16.45
C VAL A 677 -0.33 6.61 17.34
N VAL A 678 0.09 5.42 17.69
CA VAL A 678 1.35 5.16 18.40
C VAL A 678 2.37 4.58 17.42
N VAL A 679 3.53 5.21 17.33
CA VAL A 679 4.68 4.73 16.55
C VAL A 679 5.75 4.26 17.54
N MET A 680 5.97 2.96 17.59
CA MET A 680 6.98 2.36 18.47
C MET A 680 8.24 2.04 17.66
N MET A 681 9.39 2.38 18.22
CA MET A 681 10.69 2.04 17.60
C MET A 681 11.45 1.06 18.49
N THR A 682 12.06 0.03 17.88
CA THR A 682 12.93 -0.92 18.60
C THR A 682 13.99 -1.49 17.65
N GLN A 683 15.02 -2.13 18.24
CA GLN A 683 16.08 -2.75 17.44
C GLN A 683 15.73 -4.16 16.98
N PHE A 684 15.08 -4.95 17.84
CA PHE A 684 14.73 -6.34 17.58
C PHE A 684 13.35 -6.69 18.11
N ALA A 685 12.61 -7.51 17.37
CA ALA A 685 11.27 -7.94 17.77
C ALA A 685 11.31 -8.83 19.03
N HIS A 686 12.34 -9.66 19.19
CA HIS A 686 12.46 -10.53 20.37
C HIS A 686 12.55 -9.73 21.69
N GLN A 687 13.07 -8.49 21.67
CA GLN A 687 13.07 -7.61 22.85
C GLN A 687 11.65 -7.26 23.31
N LEU A 688 10.74 -7.08 22.39
CA LEU A 688 9.33 -6.87 22.71
C LEU A 688 8.70 -8.17 23.21
N ASN A 689 8.97 -9.30 22.56
CA ASN A 689 8.46 -10.62 22.94
C ASN A 689 8.91 -11.10 24.33
N ALA A 690 10.07 -10.64 24.80
CA ALA A 690 10.61 -11.00 26.11
C ALA A 690 9.74 -10.45 27.26
N SER A 691 8.93 -9.38 27.04
CA SER A 691 8.02 -8.88 28.05
C SER A 691 6.76 -9.76 28.15
N ALA A 692 6.14 -9.81 29.33
CA ALA A 692 4.89 -10.55 29.55
C ALA A 692 3.74 -10.09 28.61
N HIS A 693 3.81 -8.84 28.17
CA HIS A 693 2.82 -8.19 27.28
C HIS A 693 3.22 -8.19 25.81
N GLY A 694 4.42 -8.67 25.44
CA GLY A 694 5.03 -8.48 24.13
C GLY A 694 4.22 -9.02 22.98
N ARG A 695 3.63 -10.20 23.11
CA ARG A 695 2.77 -10.79 22.07
C ARG A 695 1.53 -9.93 21.78
N THR A 696 0.86 -9.45 22.82
CA THR A 696 -0.31 -8.57 22.70
C THR A 696 0.07 -7.24 22.06
N LEU A 697 1.23 -6.68 22.44
CA LEU A 697 1.74 -5.45 21.86
C LEU A 697 2.03 -5.60 20.37
N LEU A 698 2.69 -6.68 19.94
CA LEU A 698 2.98 -6.93 18.52
C LEU A 698 1.70 -7.13 17.69
N GLN A 699 0.66 -7.72 18.27
CA GLN A 699 -0.66 -7.85 17.61
C GLN A 699 -1.40 -6.51 17.54
N ALA A 700 -1.22 -5.64 18.52
CA ALA A 700 -1.83 -4.31 18.53
C ALA A 700 -1.17 -3.31 17.56
N LEU A 701 -0.04 -3.67 16.93
CA LEU A 701 0.71 -2.87 15.96
C LEU A 701 0.50 -3.44 14.54
N PRO A 702 -0.58 -3.11 13.83
CA PRO A 702 -0.89 -3.71 12.52
C PRO A 702 0.15 -3.38 11.46
N SER A 703 0.68 -2.16 11.47
CA SER A 703 1.69 -1.73 10.50
C SER A 703 3.10 -1.92 11.07
N LYS A 704 3.98 -2.58 10.28
CA LYS A 704 5.37 -2.85 10.67
C LYS A 704 6.32 -2.44 9.55
N MET A 705 7.12 -1.41 9.78
CA MET A 705 8.18 -0.96 8.89
C MET A 705 9.50 -1.56 9.38
N MET A 706 10.04 -2.51 8.67
CA MET A 706 11.22 -3.27 9.05
C MET A 706 12.40 -2.93 8.13
N LEU A 707 13.46 -2.40 8.72
CA LEU A 707 14.67 -2.02 8.01
C LEU A 707 15.64 -3.21 7.96
N PRO A 708 16.29 -3.49 6.81
CA PRO A 708 17.18 -4.64 6.65
C PRO A 708 18.31 -4.69 7.67
N ASN A 709 18.62 -5.90 8.12
CA ASN A 709 19.73 -6.19 9.02
C ASN A 709 20.40 -7.52 8.67
N LYS A 710 21.56 -7.48 8.03
CA LYS A 710 22.34 -8.68 7.65
C LYS A 710 22.94 -9.44 8.83
N GLU A 711 23.05 -8.80 9.99
CA GLU A 711 23.63 -9.39 11.20
C GLU A 711 22.56 -10.07 12.05
N ALA A 712 21.28 -9.92 11.69
CA ALA A 712 20.16 -10.54 12.40
C ALA A 712 20.09 -12.05 12.12
N SER A 713 19.56 -12.77 13.08
CA SER A 713 19.12 -14.16 12.95
C SER A 713 17.60 -14.23 12.77
N VAL A 714 17.09 -15.37 12.32
CA VAL A 714 15.64 -15.60 12.19
C VAL A 714 14.93 -15.38 13.53
N SER A 715 15.55 -15.77 14.63
CA SER A 715 14.99 -15.60 15.98
C SER A 715 14.82 -14.14 16.41
N ASP A 716 15.55 -13.20 15.79
CA ASP A 716 15.38 -11.77 16.06
C ASP A 716 14.04 -11.23 15.56
N TYR A 717 13.40 -11.95 14.64
CA TYR A 717 12.08 -11.63 14.06
C TYR A 717 10.94 -12.52 14.61
N ASP A 718 11.22 -13.34 15.61
CA ASP A 718 10.20 -14.20 16.23
C ASP A 718 8.98 -13.38 16.71
N GLY A 719 7.80 -13.93 16.47
CA GLY A 719 6.51 -13.30 16.81
C GLY A 719 5.96 -12.37 15.73
N LEU A 720 6.71 -12.07 14.67
CA LEU A 720 6.23 -11.25 13.54
C LEU A 720 5.50 -12.10 12.48
N GLY A 721 5.68 -13.42 12.45
CA GLY A 721 5.03 -14.31 11.49
C GLY A 721 5.44 -14.05 10.04
N LEU A 722 6.73 -13.80 9.81
CA LEU A 722 7.31 -13.55 8.49
C LEU A 722 7.50 -14.86 7.73
N ASN A 723 7.31 -14.82 6.42
CA ASN A 723 7.64 -15.93 5.52
C ASN A 723 9.11 -15.89 5.07
N GLU A 724 9.56 -16.92 4.34
CA GLU A 724 10.96 -17.06 3.91
C GLU A 724 11.42 -15.90 3.02
N LYS A 725 10.60 -15.44 2.07
CA LYS A 725 10.93 -14.29 1.21
C LYS A 725 11.08 -12.99 1.99
N GLU A 726 10.19 -12.75 2.95
CA GLU A 726 10.26 -11.58 3.82
C GLU A 726 11.54 -11.58 4.67
N LEU A 727 11.92 -12.75 5.20
CA LEU A 727 13.16 -12.93 5.93
C LEU A 727 14.38 -12.75 5.02
N GLU A 728 14.35 -13.29 3.80
CA GLU A 728 15.41 -13.11 2.81
C GLU A 728 15.62 -11.62 2.47
N ILE A 729 14.56 -10.85 2.29
CA ILE A 729 14.64 -9.40 2.07
C ILE A 729 15.31 -8.73 3.26
N LEU A 730 14.90 -9.04 4.49
CA LEU A 730 15.43 -8.38 5.69
C LEU A 730 16.88 -8.74 5.98
N MET A 731 17.29 -9.97 5.71
CA MET A 731 18.63 -10.49 6.00
C MET A 731 19.58 -10.43 4.80
N GLY A 732 19.06 -10.47 3.58
CA GLY A 732 19.84 -10.51 2.34
C GLY A 732 20.16 -9.13 1.77
N VAL A 733 19.27 -8.17 1.90
CA VAL A 733 19.43 -6.84 1.30
C VAL A 733 20.45 -6.00 2.05
N ASN A 734 21.29 -5.27 1.32
CA ASN A 734 22.28 -4.38 1.94
C ASN A 734 21.58 -3.24 2.69
N PRO A 735 21.83 -3.01 3.97
CA PRO A 735 21.25 -1.88 4.72
C PRO A 735 21.51 -0.51 4.08
N GLY A 736 22.56 -0.39 3.27
CA GLY A 736 22.89 0.82 2.50
C GLY A 736 21.92 1.11 1.34
N SER A 737 21.12 0.12 0.91
CA SER A 737 20.14 0.30 -0.19
C SER A 737 18.91 1.12 0.21
N ARG A 738 18.75 1.43 1.51
CA ARG A 738 17.65 2.25 2.04
C ARG A 738 16.25 1.74 1.69
N VAL A 739 16.06 0.43 1.62
CA VAL A 739 14.74 -0.19 1.49
C VAL A 739 14.18 -0.59 2.85
N ALA A 740 12.87 -0.76 2.92
CA ALA A 740 12.21 -1.34 4.08
C ALA A 740 11.15 -2.35 3.64
N LEU A 741 10.97 -3.39 4.42
CA LEU A 741 9.80 -4.25 4.34
C LEU A 741 8.69 -3.61 5.17
N LEU A 742 7.65 -3.12 4.51
CA LEU A 742 6.44 -2.60 5.14
C LEU A 742 5.36 -3.68 5.11
N ARG A 743 4.94 -4.13 6.27
CA ARG A 743 3.83 -5.05 6.45
C ARG A 743 2.63 -4.31 7.03
N ALA A 744 1.50 -4.39 6.36
CA ALA A 744 0.25 -3.74 6.75
C ALA A 744 -0.95 -4.67 6.47
N ASP A 745 -2.17 -4.17 6.64
CA ASP A 745 -3.41 -4.91 6.35
C ASP A 745 -3.57 -5.29 4.88
N ASP A 746 -3.00 -4.52 3.97
CA ASP A 746 -2.96 -4.78 2.52
C ASP A 746 -1.83 -5.73 2.08
N GLY A 747 -1.08 -6.30 3.03
CA GLY A 747 0.01 -7.25 2.79
C GLY A 747 1.39 -6.70 3.09
N SER A 748 2.41 -7.34 2.51
CA SER A 748 3.82 -6.95 2.69
C SER A 748 4.38 -6.35 1.41
N HIS A 749 5.12 -5.23 1.56
CA HIS A 749 5.64 -4.44 0.45
C HIS A 749 7.08 -4.03 0.67
N VAL A 750 7.88 -4.04 -0.39
CA VAL A 750 9.26 -3.54 -0.34
C VAL A 750 9.25 -2.10 -0.85
N ILE A 751 9.40 -1.16 0.08
CA ILE A 751 9.40 0.28 -0.22
C ILE A 751 10.82 0.84 -0.18
N ASP A 752 11.07 1.85 -0.99
CA ASP A 752 12.29 2.64 -0.94
C ASP A 752 12.12 3.75 0.10
N THR A 753 12.98 3.73 1.11
CA THR A 753 13.01 4.67 2.23
C THR A 753 14.17 5.66 2.11
N ASP A 754 14.79 5.79 0.93
CA ASP A 754 15.84 6.77 0.69
C ASP A 754 15.28 8.19 0.68
N LEU A 755 15.64 8.96 1.68
CA LEU A 755 15.27 10.36 1.85
C LEU A 755 16.35 11.34 1.36
N SER A 756 17.35 10.86 0.61
CA SER A 756 18.49 11.69 0.11
C SER A 756 18.02 12.90 -0.72
N ALA A 757 16.86 12.78 -1.38
CA ALA A 757 16.22 13.89 -2.10
C ALA A 757 15.93 15.12 -1.22
N LEU A 758 15.87 14.96 0.11
CA LEU A 758 15.72 16.07 1.05
C LEU A 758 17.00 16.91 1.21
N GLY A 759 18.17 16.41 0.75
CA GLY A 759 19.43 17.12 0.82
C GLY A 759 19.84 17.46 2.27
N LYS A 760 20.22 18.71 2.52
CA LYS A 760 20.63 19.18 3.86
C LYS A 760 19.52 19.09 4.91
N LEU A 761 18.23 19.15 4.52
CA LEU A 761 17.12 18.98 5.44
C LEU A 761 17.12 17.57 6.06
N LEU A 762 17.60 16.55 5.32
CA LEU A 762 17.77 15.20 5.85
C LEU A 762 18.80 15.16 7.00
N THR A 763 19.90 15.92 6.89
CA THR A 763 20.92 15.99 7.94
C THR A 763 20.36 16.61 9.22
N ILE A 764 19.49 17.63 9.09
CA ILE A 764 18.79 18.25 10.22
C ILE A 764 17.77 17.26 10.82
N LEU A 765 17.00 16.58 9.97
CA LEU A 765 16.00 15.60 10.38
C LEU A 765 16.64 14.39 11.10
N GLY A 766 17.83 13.98 10.66
CA GLY A 766 18.60 12.91 11.27
C GLY A 766 19.26 13.27 12.59
N GLY A 767 19.36 14.55 12.92
CA GLY A 767 19.98 15.05 14.15
C GLY A 767 21.46 14.72 14.25
N MET A 768 21.93 14.48 15.47
CA MET A 768 23.31 14.02 15.78
C MET A 768 24.39 15.04 15.41
N LYS A 769 25.64 14.61 15.53
CA LYS A 769 26.83 15.44 15.29
C LYS A 769 26.88 16.09 13.90
N ALA A 770 26.39 15.40 12.87
CA ALA A 770 26.38 15.93 11.51
C ALA A 770 25.38 17.11 11.37
N GLY A 771 24.22 17.02 12.00
CA GLY A 771 23.25 18.12 12.06
C GLY A 771 23.80 19.31 12.83
N GLU A 772 24.39 19.08 14.01
CA GLU A 772 25.00 20.12 14.81
C GLU A 772 26.16 20.82 14.09
N ALA A 773 27.00 20.05 13.39
CA ALA A 773 28.07 20.60 12.56
C ALA A 773 27.55 21.46 11.41
N LEU A 774 26.35 21.13 10.87
CA LEU A 774 25.71 21.89 9.78
C LEU A 774 25.08 23.19 10.26
N VAL A 775 24.30 23.14 11.36
CA VAL A 775 23.48 24.28 11.81
C VAL A 775 24.14 25.10 12.94
N GLY A 776 25.17 24.61 13.59
CA GLY A 776 25.84 25.20 14.75
C GLY A 776 25.30 24.70 16.09
N ALA A 777 26.16 24.75 17.13
CA ALA A 777 25.83 24.25 18.49
C ALA A 777 24.73 25.10 19.19
N ASP A 778 24.47 26.29 18.69
CA ASP A 778 23.46 27.23 19.21
C ASP A 778 22.03 26.98 18.71
N TYR A 779 21.80 25.90 17.96
CA TYR A 779 20.48 25.55 17.40
C TYR A 779 19.37 25.45 18.46
N ARG A 780 19.72 25.13 19.71
CA ARG A 780 18.77 25.00 20.81
C ARG A 780 18.11 26.33 21.23
N THR A 781 18.79 27.43 21.01
CA THR A 781 18.33 28.77 21.39
C THR A 781 17.91 29.62 20.20
N ARG A 782 18.20 29.18 18.98
CA ARG A 782 17.90 29.89 17.76
C ARG A 782 16.65 29.31 17.10
N PRO A 783 15.53 30.04 17.07
CA PRO A 783 14.37 29.64 16.28
C PRO A 783 14.76 29.62 14.79
N ASP A 784 14.09 28.79 14.02
CA ASP A 784 14.27 28.72 12.56
C ASP A 784 15.71 28.46 12.08
N PHE A 785 16.54 27.77 12.89
CA PHE A 785 17.94 27.47 12.59
C PHE A 785 18.12 26.64 11.30
N TRP A 786 17.07 26.04 10.82
CA TRP A 786 17.01 25.25 9.60
C TRP A 786 16.81 26.09 8.33
N LYS A 787 16.44 27.37 8.44
CA LYS A 787 16.27 28.27 7.29
C LYS A 787 17.59 28.51 6.60
N GLY A 788 17.57 28.63 5.27
CA GLY A 788 18.77 28.82 4.44
C GLY A 788 19.47 27.53 4.00
N PHE A 789 18.91 26.36 4.33
CA PHE A 789 19.40 25.06 3.85
C PHE A 789 18.47 24.43 2.80
N ASP A 790 17.49 25.19 2.36
CA ASP A 790 16.50 24.82 1.35
C ASP A 790 17.01 24.96 -0.10
N ASP A 791 18.08 25.69 -0.35
CA ASP A 791 18.60 26.00 -1.69
C ASP A 791 19.70 25.04 -2.19
N ALA A 792 19.88 23.87 -1.60
CA ALA A 792 20.96 22.96 -1.98
C ALA A 792 20.48 21.56 -2.42
#